data_9a78496eacfe44bc60bd8779d8585414
#
_entry.id   9a78496eacfe44bc60bd8779d8585414
#
_cell.length_a   1.000
_cell.length_b   1.000
_cell.length_c   1.000
_cell.angle_alpha   90.00
_cell.angle_beta   90.00
_cell.angle_gamma   90.00
#
_symmetry.space_group_name_H-M   'P 1'
#
loop_
_entity.id
_entity.type
_entity.pdbx_description
1 polymer ?
#
loop_
_entity_poly.entity_id
_entity_poly.type
_entity_poly.pdbx_seq_one_letter_code
_entity_poly.pdbx_strand_id
1 'polypeptide(L)'
;MNKSHSIIQTENNGLNVKCLNMEITQKHFLNKETSLTDLLKSAYRLMFTAKTMTDLFEQEKKITSKYVHATSRGHEAIQLALGMQLLPQDFVSPYYRDDSILLGVGITPYELMLQLLAKKDDPFSGGRTYYSHPSLRRDDFPKMIHQSSGTGMQAIPTTGIAMGMKYKEEIGIDDNLDEKPIAVCSLGDASCTEGEVSEAFQMAALKQLPILYLVQDNEWDISASADEIRAQDITQYMQGFNGIETRTIDGTDFIKSYETVKECIRIIREERRPMLIHAKVPLLNHHTSGVRKEWYRDDLEECAKNDPLIKLRNQLSEFSVEDSEVESIEKEVQNLVRTDFENAILAEDPKPEDAYKHDFAPTPITEEKGERSPNGKIPTVMVDCALFAIRELMQKHPEALLYGQDVGLRLGGVFREAITLAAQFGEKRVFNTPIQEAFIVGSTVGMSAVGLKPIVEVQFADYIWPGLNQLFTEVSRSYYLSNGKWPVSMILRVPIGAYGSGGPYHSSSVESVLCNIKGIKIAYPSTGADLKGLMKTAFYDPNPVVMLEHKGLYWSKIEGTEAAKTIEPDEDYIIPFGKAREVLHCDNQKGKPTLTIITYGMGVYWASNAAKQFDNQIEIIDLRTLAPLDENRVFESVKKHNRCIVLTEEPVNNSFAQSLAARISENCFRHLDAPVKVVGAKDLPAIPINSILEKEVLPNTEKLITEIEQLLKY
;
A
#
# COMPACT_ATOMS: atom_id res chain seq x y z
N MET A 1 0.76 -2.24 -57.66
CA MET A 1 -0.66 -2.29 -58.05
C MET A 1 -1.51 -2.00 -56.84
N ASN A 2 -2.17 -0.87 -56.86
CA ASN A 2 -3.08 -0.36 -55.88
C ASN A 2 -4.32 -1.25 -55.69
N LYS A 3 -4.75 -1.44 -54.44
CA LYS A 3 -6.19 -1.54 -54.13
C LYS A 3 -6.43 -0.94 -52.74
N SER A 4 -7.01 0.23 -52.76
CA SER A 4 -7.72 0.95 -51.74
C SER A 4 -8.88 0.10 -51.17
N HIS A 5 -9.01 0.07 -49.83
CA HIS A 5 -10.26 -0.30 -49.15
C HIS A 5 -10.79 0.89 -48.38
N SER A 6 -11.98 1.26 -48.78
CA SER A 6 -12.83 2.34 -48.29
C SER A 6 -13.21 2.16 -46.82
N ILE A 7 -13.03 3.24 -46.07
CA ILE A 7 -13.55 3.40 -44.69
C ILE A 7 -15.03 3.79 -44.80
N ILE A 8 -15.89 2.95 -44.24
CA ILE A 8 -17.30 3.30 -43.99
C ILE A 8 -17.35 4.22 -42.75
N GLN A 9 -17.66 5.48 -42.99
CA GLN A 9 -18.07 6.41 -41.94
C GLN A 9 -19.49 6.04 -41.50
N THR A 10 -19.64 5.56 -40.27
CA THR A 10 -20.91 5.58 -39.56
C THR A 10 -21.01 6.91 -38.82
N GLU A 11 -21.93 7.75 -39.27
CA GLU A 11 -22.36 8.97 -38.56
C GLU A 11 -22.96 8.57 -37.20
N ASN A 12 -22.23 8.83 -36.14
CA ASN A 12 -22.77 8.89 -34.80
C ASN A 12 -23.35 10.29 -34.56
N ASN A 13 -24.67 10.39 -34.51
CA ASN A 13 -25.36 11.55 -33.99
C ASN A 13 -25.07 11.69 -32.48
N GLY A 14 -23.89 12.22 -32.17
CA GLY A 14 -23.53 12.67 -30.84
C GLY A 14 -24.28 13.95 -30.51
N LEU A 15 -25.14 13.90 -29.52
CA LEU A 15 -25.62 15.07 -28.80
C LEU A 15 -24.40 15.93 -28.42
N ASN A 16 -24.28 17.08 -29.11
CA ASN A 16 -23.36 18.15 -28.76
C ASN A 16 -23.77 18.73 -27.41
N VAL A 17 -23.39 18.07 -26.32
CA VAL A 17 -23.32 18.70 -25.01
C VAL A 17 -22.14 19.69 -25.12
N LYS A 18 -22.42 20.94 -25.48
CA LYS A 18 -21.53 22.05 -25.15
C LYS A 18 -21.42 22.06 -23.64
N CYS A 19 -20.47 21.31 -23.09
CA CYS A 19 -19.93 21.63 -21.79
C CYS A 19 -19.56 23.13 -21.87
N LEU A 20 -20.23 23.98 -21.11
CA LEU A 20 -19.66 25.24 -20.71
C LEU A 20 -18.38 24.84 -19.95
N ASN A 21 -17.29 24.73 -20.68
CA ASN A 21 -15.98 24.56 -20.11
C ASN A 21 -15.80 25.69 -19.11
N MET A 22 -15.88 25.36 -17.84
CA MET A 22 -15.16 26.12 -16.82
C MET A 22 -13.68 25.92 -17.16
N GLU A 23 -13.17 26.65 -18.14
CA GLU A 23 -11.73 26.88 -18.33
C GLU A 23 -11.20 27.73 -17.16
N ILE A 24 -11.49 27.30 -15.94
CA ILE A 24 -10.71 27.68 -14.77
C ILE A 24 -9.65 26.58 -14.64
N THR A 25 -8.76 26.51 -15.65
CA THR A 25 -7.58 25.68 -15.53
C THR A 25 -6.66 26.28 -14.46
N GLN A 26 -5.97 25.45 -13.66
CA GLN A 26 -4.91 25.88 -12.73
C GLN A 26 -3.96 26.93 -13.33
N LYS A 27 -3.75 26.92 -14.65
CA LYS A 27 -3.00 27.95 -15.40
C LYS A 27 -3.51 29.38 -15.17
N HIS A 28 -4.78 29.59 -14.83
CA HIS A 28 -5.33 30.92 -14.59
C HIS A 28 -4.90 31.50 -13.23
N PHE A 29 -4.75 30.64 -12.20
CA PHE A 29 -4.38 31.10 -10.85
C PHE A 29 -2.87 31.26 -10.65
N LEU A 30 -2.07 30.55 -11.46
CA LEU A 30 -0.60 30.61 -11.43
C LEU A 30 -0.02 31.75 -12.28
N ASN A 31 -0.84 32.44 -13.08
CA ASN A 31 -0.42 33.65 -13.77
C ASN A 31 -0.19 34.79 -12.77
N LYS A 32 0.99 35.36 -12.74
CA LYS A 32 1.45 36.47 -11.86
C LYS A 32 0.58 37.75 -11.92
N GLU A 33 -0.48 37.78 -12.72
CA GLU A 33 -1.34 38.95 -12.97
C GLU A 33 -2.78 38.82 -12.45
N THR A 34 -3.14 37.73 -11.78
CA THR A 34 -4.49 37.59 -11.22
C THR A 34 -4.69 38.61 -10.08
N SER A 35 -5.70 39.48 -10.17
CA SER A 35 -5.97 40.45 -9.10
C SER A 35 -6.47 39.69 -7.84
N LEU A 36 -6.26 40.28 -6.64
CA LEU A 36 -6.77 39.72 -5.40
C LEU A 36 -8.32 39.56 -5.46
N THR A 37 -9.01 40.51 -6.07
CA THR A 37 -10.48 40.46 -6.24
C THR A 37 -10.89 39.25 -7.11
N ASP A 38 -10.19 38.95 -8.18
CA ASP A 38 -10.49 37.79 -9.04
C ASP A 38 -10.21 36.46 -8.32
N LEU A 39 -9.14 36.42 -7.51
CA LEU A 39 -8.83 35.30 -6.65
C LEU A 39 -9.96 35.04 -5.65
N LEU A 40 -10.45 36.10 -4.97
CA LEU A 40 -11.53 35.99 -3.98
C LEU A 40 -12.86 35.56 -4.64
N LYS A 41 -13.20 36.09 -5.82
CA LYS A 41 -14.38 35.64 -6.60
C LYS A 41 -14.29 34.17 -6.97
N SER A 42 -13.13 33.71 -7.39
CA SER A 42 -12.90 32.31 -7.74
C SER A 42 -13.00 31.40 -6.52
N ALA A 43 -12.41 31.79 -5.40
CA ALA A 43 -12.53 31.08 -4.14
C ALA A 43 -13.96 31.02 -3.64
N TYR A 44 -14.71 32.14 -3.75
CA TYR A 44 -16.12 32.17 -3.39
C TYR A 44 -16.96 31.22 -4.24
N ARG A 45 -16.75 31.23 -5.56
CA ARG A 45 -17.44 30.30 -6.49
C ARG A 45 -17.22 28.85 -6.07
N LEU A 46 -15.96 28.45 -5.79
CA LEU A 46 -15.64 27.08 -5.40
C LEU A 46 -16.19 26.73 -4.00
N MET A 47 -16.12 27.67 -3.04
CA MET A 47 -16.66 27.47 -1.70
C MET A 47 -18.18 27.33 -1.73
N PHE A 48 -18.86 28.15 -2.53
CA PHE A 48 -20.31 28.06 -2.72
C PHE A 48 -20.68 26.78 -3.49
N THR A 49 -19.81 26.28 -4.38
CA THR A 49 -19.97 24.98 -5.05
C THR A 49 -19.98 23.85 -4.02
N ALA A 50 -18.98 23.77 -3.12
CA ALA A 50 -18.91 22.76 -2.07
C ALA A 50 -20.14 22.80 -1.14
N LYS A 51 -20.56 24.00 -0.74
CA LYS A 51 -21.80 24.18 0.04
C LYS A 51 -23.03 23.67 -0.71
N THR A 52 -23.18 24.06 -1.98
CA THR A 52 -24.34 23.67 -2.80
C THR A 52 -24.36 22.16 -3.02
N MET A 53 -23.22 21.51 -3.22
CA MET A 53 -23.11 20.05 -3.26
C MET A 53 -23.59 19.42 -1.94
N THR A 54 -23.12 19.94 -0.80
CA THR A 54 -23.53 19.46 0.53
C THR A 54 -25.04 19.56 0.72
N ASP A 55 -25.63 20.73 0.40
CA ASP A 55 -27.06 20.95 0.51
C ASP A 55 -27.86 20.00 -0.40
N LEU A 56 -27.39 19.80 -1.63
CA LEU A 56 -28.00 18.88 -2.58
C LEU A 56 -27.95 17.43 -2.10
N PHE A 57 -26.82 17.00 -1.53
CA PHE A 57 -26.68 15.63 -1.00
C PHE A 57 -27.63 15.37 0.17
N GLU A 58 -27.89 16.37 1.01
CA GLU A 58 -28.88 16.29 2.07
C GLU A 58 -30.35 16.31 1.53
N GLN A 59 -30.62 17.12 0.51
CA GLN A 59 -31.94 17.13 -0.14
C GLN A 59 -32.29 15.81 -0.81
N GLU A 60 -31.31 15.23 -1.51
CA GLU A 60 -31.42 13.98 -2.25
C GLU A 60 -30.97 12.74 -1.44
N LYS A 61 -31.07 12.80 -0.11
CA LYS A 61 -30.58 11.74 0.79
C LYS A 61 -31.14 10.33 0.52
N LYS A 62 -32.30 10.23 -0.15
CA LYS A 62 -32.83 8.93 -0.59
C LYS A 62 -31.90 8.22 -1.59
N ILE A 63 -31.12 8.98 -2.34
CA ILE A 63 -30.14 8.48 -3.33
C ILE A 63 -28.75 8.45 -2.69
N THR A 64 -28.31 9.56 -2.12
CA THR A 64 -26.95 9.80 -1.67
C THR A 64 -26.57 9.01 -0.42
N SER A 65 -27.53 8.73 0.49
CA SER A 65 -27.28 7.96 1.71
C SER A 65 -27.04 6.46 1.47
N LYS A 66 -27.16 5.99 0.22
CA LYS A 66 -26.78 4.62 -0.14
C LYS A 66 -25.30 4.35 0.14
N TYR A 67 -24.46 5.36 -0.02
CA TYR A 67 -23.02 5.29 0.22
C TYR A 67 -22.59 6.28 1.29
N VAL A 68 -21.72 5.82 2.19
CA VAL A 68 -21.16 6.69 3.24
C VAL A 68 -20.31 7.79 2.60
N HIS A 69 -20.55 9.04 3.01
CA HIS A 69 -19.78 10.20 2.56
C HIS A 69 -19.71 11.28 3.64
N ALA A 70 -18.73 12.15 3.52
CA ALA A 70 -18.56 13.36 4.30
C ALA A 70 -18.29 14.53 3.35
N THR A 71 -18.51 15.76 3.78
CA THR A 71 -18.29 16.97 2.98
C THR A 71 -17.44 17.98 3.75
N SER A 72 -16.80 18.91 3.03
CA SER A 72 -15.88 19.92 3.58
C SER A 72 -16.56 21.04 4.36
N ARG A 73 -17.88 20.99 4.56
CA ARG A 73 -18.66 22.10 5.11
C ARG A 73 -18.11 22.62 6.46
N GLY A 74 -17.57 23.84 6.43
CA GLY A 74 -16.83 24.51 7.51
C GLY A 74 -15.30 24.54 7.31
N HIS A 75 -14.76 23.68 6.49
CA HIS A 75 -13.32 23.54 6.22
C HIS A 75 -12.88 24.18 4.88
N GLU A 76 -13.82 24.69 4.11
CA GLU A 76 -13.62 25.06 2.70
C GLU A 76 -12.50 26.08 2.51
N ALA A 77 -12.35 27.07 3.41
CA ALA A 77 -11.40 28.17 3.20
C ALA A 77 -9.95 27.70 3.16
N ILE A 78 -9.51 26.94 4.16
CA ILE A 78 -8.14 26.39 4.19
C ILE A 78 -7.92 25.34 3.09
N GLN A 79 -8.94 24.54 2.79
CA GLN A 79 -8.87 23.51 1.76
C GLN A 79 -8.70 24.12 0.37
N LEU A 80 -9.49 25.13 0.02
CA LEU A 80 -9.36 25.88 -1.24
C LEU A 80 -8.03 26.64 -1.31
N ALA A 81 -7.62 27.27 -0.20
CA ALA A 81 -6.34 27.94 -0.12
C ALA A 81 -5.18 27.01 -0.45
N LEU A 82 -5.25 25.74 -0.05
CA LEU A 82 -4.27 24.71 -0.41
C LEU A 82 -4.45 24.25 -1.86
N GLY A 83 -5.64 23.78 -2.24
CA GLY A 83 -5.88 23.17 -3.55
C GLY A 83 -5.54 24.08 -4.71
N MET A 84 -5.84 25.39 -4.61
CA MET A 84 -5.56 26.39 -5.65
C MET A 84 -4.07 26.71 -5.86
N GLN A 85 -3.18 26.23 -4.99
CA GLN A 85 -1.73 26.51 -5.05
C GLN A 85 -0.87 25.28 -5.38
N LEU A 86 -1.47 24.10 -5.49
CA LEU A 86 -0.74 22.88 -5.84
C LEU A 86 -0.43 22.82 -7.33
N LEU A 87 0.75 22.29 -7.65
CA LEU A 87 1.24 22.13 -9.03
C LEU A 87 1.03 20.70 -9.52
N PRO A 88 0.98 20.47 -10.84
CA PRO A 88 0.82 19.14 -11.41
C PRO A 88 1.88 18.13 -10.99
N GLN A 89 3.11 18.56 -10.67
CA GLN A 89 4.18 17.70 -10.17
C GLN A 89 4.09 17.37 -8.69
N ASP A 90 3.23 18.05 -7.92
CA ASP A 90 3.03 17.78 -6.49
C ASP A 90 2.24 16.50 -6.27
N PHE A 91 2.38 15.96 -5.07
CA PHE A 91 1.53 14.87 -4.57
C PHE A 91 0.69 15.37 -3.40
N VAL A 92 -0.58 15.01 -3.40
CA VAL A 92 -1.47 15.33 -2.30
C VAL A 92 -2.25 14.08 -1.88
N SER A 93 -2.29 13.82 -0.59
CA SER A 93 -3.13 12.82 0.05
C SER A 93 -4.23 13.53 0.84
N PRO A 94 -5.39 13.74 0.23
CA PRO A 94 -6.52 14.36 0.90
C PRO A 94 -7.04 13.47 2.03
N TYR A 95 -7.79 14.07 2.91
CA TYR A 95 -8.56 13.43 3.95
C TYR A 95 -10.01 13.23 3.44
N TYR A 96 -10.78 12.33 4.02
CA TYR A 96 -12.12 11.97 3.50
C TYR A 96 -13.15 13.12 3.49
N ARG A 97 -12.79 14.27 4.06
CA ARG A 97 -13.61 15.50 4.11
C ARG A 97 -13.10 16.58 3.15
N ASP A 98 -12.15 16.29 2.26
CA ASP A 98 -11.39 17.29 1.52
C ASP A 98 -11.90 17.52 0.08
N ASP A 99 -13.21 17.44 -0.14
CA ASP A 99 -13.80 17.72 -1.45
C ASP A 99 -13.49 19.15 -1.94
N SER A 100 -13.30 20.12 -1.04
CA SER A 100 -12.85 21.46 -1.43
C SER A 100 -11.37 21.52 -1.86
N ILE A 101 -10.46 20.68 -1.34
CA ILE A 101 -9.12 20.54 -1.94
C ILE A 101 -9.25 20.06 -3.39
N LEU A 102 -10.11 19.05 -3.62
CA LEU A 102 -10.33 18.49 -4.95
C LEU A 102 -10.92 19.50 -5.93
N LEU A 103 -11.91 20.30 -5.49
CA LEU A 103 -12.43 21.43 -6.28
C LEU A 103 -11.34 22.47 -6.55
N GLY A 104 -10.51 22.78 -5.55
CA GLY A 104 -9.38 23.73 -5.65
C GLY A 104 -8.33 23.33 -6.67
N VAL A 105 -8.05 22.04 -6.84
CA VAL A 105 -7.15 21.53 -7.87
C VAL A 105 -7.82 21.38 -9.24
N GLY A 106 -9.12 21.65 -9.35
CA GLY A 106 -9.86 21.66 -10.62
C GLY A 106 -10.66 20.39 -10.94
N ILE A 107 -10.84 19.49 -9.97
CA ILE A 107 -11.80 18.37 -10.11
C ILE A 107 -13.22 18.95 -10.14
N THR A 108 -14.03 18.46 -11.07
CA THR A 108 -15.38 18.97 -11.27
C THR A 108 -16.40 18.36 -10.29
N PRO A 109 -17.51 19.06 -9.98
CA PRO A 109 -18.61 18.46 -9.22
C PRO A 109 -19.13 17.16 -9.83
N TYR A 110 -19.19 17.09 -11.16
CA TYR A 110 -19.59 15.87 -11.88
C TYR A 110 -18.68 14.67 -11.56
N GLU A 111 -17.35 14.86 -11.63
CA GLU A 111 -16.38 13.79 -11.31
C GLU A 111 -16.52 13.32 -9.84
N LEU A 112 -16.73 14.25 -8.90
CA LEU A 112 -16.96 13.93 -7.50
C LEU A 112 -18.30 13.16 -7.30
N MET A 113 -19.34 13.55 -8.02
CA MET A 113 -20.66 12.89 -7.95
C MET A 113 -20.64 11.50 -8.60
N LEU A 114 -19.83 11.26 -9.62
CA LEU A 114 -19.59 9.91 -10.15
C LEU A 114 -19.02 8.99 -9.08
N GLN A 115 -18.05 9.48 -8.27
CA GLN A 115 -17.51 8.71 -7.14
C GLN A 115 -18.55 8.51 -6.04
N LEU A 116 -19.31 9.56 -5.66
CA LEU A 116 -20.38 9.47 -4.67
C LEU A 116 -21.40 8.38 -5.01
N LEU A 117 -21.75 8.29 -6.29
CA LEU A 117 -22.75 7.34 -6.81
C LEU A 117 -22.11 6.01 -7.25
N ALA A 118 -20.81 5.82 -7.02
CA ALA A 118 -20.05 4.63 -7.37
C ALA A 118 -20.18 4.21 -8.85
N LYS A 119 -20.14 5.19 -9.76
CA LYS A 119 -20.33 4.96 -11.20
C LYS A 119 -19.08 4.38 -11.87
N LYS A 120 -19.28 3.69 -13.00
CA LYS A 120 -18.22 3.08 -13.79
C LYS A 120 -17.12 4.08 -14.21
N ASP A 121 -17.55 5.28 -14.62
CA ASP A 121 -16.66 6.33 -15.11
C ASP A 121 -16.15 7.27 -13.99
N ASP A 122 -16.31 6.86 -12.71
CA ASP A 122 -15.61 7.48 -11.59
C ASP A 122 -14.10 7.51 -11.88
N PRO A 123 -13.47 8.70 -12.02
CA PRO A 123 -12.08 8.82 -12.45
C PRO A 123 -11.08 8.31 -11.41
N PHE A 124 -11.52 8.13 -10.17
CA PHE A 124 -10.67 7.75 -9.05
C PHE A 124 -10.58 6.24 -8.85
N SER A 125 -11.72 5.54 -8.88
CA SER A 125 -11.77 4.12 -8.52
C SER A 125 -12.58 3.24 -9.49
N GLY A 126 -13.36 3.83 -10.40
CA GLY A 126 -14.30 3.08 -11.22
C GLY A 126 -15.38 2.40 -10.38
N GLY A 127 -15.86 3.10 -9.37
CA GLY A 127 -16.93 2.64 -8.47
C GLY A 127 -16.47 1.70 -7.35
N ARG A 128 -15.15 1.63 -7.04
CA ARG A 128 -14.61 0.69 -6.04
C ARG A 128 -14.40 1.24 -4.65
N THR A 129 -14.36 2.58 -4.48
CA THR A 129 -14.12 3.19 -3.17
C THR A 129 -15.04 4.38 -2.90
N TYR A 130 -14.91 4.94 -1.71
CA TYR A 130 -15.80 5.96 -1.15
C TYR A 130 -15.60 7.33 -1.76
N TYR A 131 -16.62 8.20 -1.64
CA TYR A 131 -16.53 9.62 -1.91
C TYR A 131 -15.36 10.27 -1.20
N SER A 132 -14.71 11.21 -1.86
CA SER A 132 -13.54 11.95 -1.35
C SER A 132 -12.35 11.05 -0.94
N HIS A 133 -12.22 9.87 -1.57
CA HIS A 133 -11.03 9.02 -1.52
C HIS A 133 -10.42 8.92 -2.94
N PRO A 134 -9.81 10.00 -3.43
CA PRO A 134 -9.32 10.04 -4.81
C PRO A 134 -8.09 9.16 -4.99
N SER A 135 -7.96 8.61 -6.19
CA SER A 135 -6.72 8.02 -6.72
C SER A 135 -6.53 8.58 -8.13
N LEU A 136 -5.65 9.58 -8.27
CA LEU A 136 -5.51 10.32 -9.52
C LEU A 136 -4.07 10.26 -10.04
N ARG A 137 -3.94 9.97 -11.34
CA ARG A 137 -2.67 9.97 -12.06
C ARG A 137 -2.89 10.56 -13.44
N ARG A 138 -3.02 11.88 -13.49
CA ARG A 138 -3.11 12.70 -14.72
C ARG A 138 -1.96 13.71 -14.74
N ASP A 139 -1.45 14.04 -15.91
CA ASP A 139 -0.26 14.88 -16.02
C ASP A 139 -0.53 16.35 -15.69
N ASP A 140 -1.74 16.81 -15.89
CA ASP A 140 -2.22 18.16 -15.66
C ASP A 140 -2.72 18.43 -14.23
N PHE A 141 -2.68 17.43 -13.34
CA PHE A 141 -3.16 17.53 -11.95
C PHE A 141 -2.09 17.08 -10.96
N PRO A 142 -2.14 17.56 -9.69
CA PRO A 142 -1.39 16.95 -8.61
C PRO A 142 -1.72 15.45 -8.52
N LYS A 143 -0.71 14.65 -8.22
CA LYS A 143 -0.87 13.18 -8.13
C LYS A 143 -1.49 12.80 -6.79
N MET A 144 -2.42 11.86 -6.81
CA MET A 144 -3.08 11.33 -5.61
C MET A 144 -2.98 9.81 -5.64
N ILE A 145 -2.25 9.24 -4.68
CA ILE A 145 -2.15 7.78 -4.55
C ILE A 145 -3.44 7.23 -3.92
N HIS A 146 -3.57 5.89 -3.91
CA HIS A 146 -4.65 5.25 -3.16
C HIS A 146 -4.59 5.63 -1.67
N GLN A 147 -5.77 5.76 -1.09
CA GLN A 147 -5.95 5.98 0.35
C GLN A 147 -7.05 5.06 0.87
N SER A 148 -6.80 4.42 2.00
CA SER A 148 -7.84 3.70 2.72
C SER A 148 -8.74 4.69 3.50
N SER A 149 -9.86 4.18 4.03
CA SER A 149 -10.67 4.96 4.98
C SER A 149 -10.23 4.78 6.45
N GLY A 150 -9.11 4.09 6.68
CA GLY A 150 -8.46 4.07 7.99
C GLY A 150 -7.92 5.46 8.32
N THR A 151 -8.38 6.03 9.43
CA THR A 151 -8.04 7.40 9.82
C THR A 151 -6.55 7.53 10.11
N GLY A 152 -5.87 8.47 9.44
CA GLY A 152 -4.43 8.70 9.60
C GLY A 152 -3.51 7.80 8.77
N MET A 153 -4.04 6.73 8.16
CA MET A 153 -3.21 5.76 7.42
C MET A 153 -2.43 6.34 6.25
N GLN A 154 -2.93 7.39 5.61
CA GLN A 154 -2.26 8.09 4.51
C GLN A 154 -0.98 8.84 4.92
N ALA A 155 -0.76 9.07 6.21
CA ALA A 155 0.40 9.83 6.69
C ALA A 155 1.74 9.15 6.32
N ILE A 156 1.85 7.85 6.54
CA ILE A 156 3.06 7.07 6.21
C ILE A 156 3.32 7.00 4.70
N PRO A 157 2.38 6.61 3.84
CA PRO A 157 2.57 6.63 2.39
C PRO A 157 2.98 8.00 1.85
N THR A 158 2.34 9.08 2.33
CA THR A 158 2.68 10.44 1.89
C THR A 158 4.07 10.87 2.34
N THR A 159 4.48 10.49 3.55
CA THR A 159 5.85 10.71 4.03
C THR A 159 6.85 9.89 3.21
N GLY A 160 6.47 8.69 2.77
CA GLY A 160 7.23 7.88 1.81
C GLY A 160 7.41 8.56 0.46
N ILE A 161 6.40 9.29 -0.06
CA ILE A 161 6.53 10.11 -1.27
C ILE A 161 7.61 11.18 -1.08
N ALA A 162 7.53 11.95 0.02
CA ALA A 162 8.51 13.00 0.31
C ALA A 162 9.93 12.44 0.49
N MET A 163 10.06 11.26 1.14
CA MET A 163 11.33 10.57 1.30
C MET A 163 11.89 10.14 -0.07
N GLY A 164 11.04 9.63 -0.95
CA GLY A 164 11.43 9.25 -2.29
C GLY A 164 11.82 10.43 -3.18
N MET A 165 11.13 11.56 -3.09
CA MET A 165 11.51 12.81 -3.77
C MET A 165 12.91 13.26 -3.34
N LYS A 166 13.14 13.34 -2.03
CA LYS A 166 14.43 13.73 -1.48
C LYS A 166 15.56 12.78 -1.90
N TYR A 167 15.31 11.47 -1.86
CA TYR A 167 16.27 10.49 -2.34
C TYR A 167 16.65 10.72 -3.81
N LYS A 168 15.67 10.92 -4.70
CA LYS A 168 15.91 11.16 -6.13
C LYS A 168 16.77 12.41 -6.33
N GLU A 169 16.47 13.50 -5.62
CA GLU A 169 17.25 14.75 -5.64
C GLU A 169 18.70 14.51 -5.16
N GLU A 170 18.88 13.78 -4.08
CA GLU A 170 20.18 13.55 -3.46
C GLU A 170 21.13 12.67 -4.28
N ILE A 171 20.59 11.80 -5.14
CA ILE A 171 21.40 10.94 -6.02
C ILE A 171 21.37 11.40 -7.49
N GLY A 172 20.66 12.49 -7.80
CA GLY A 172 20.64 13.11 -9.12
C GLY A 172 19.85 12.33 -10.17
N ILE A 173 18.74 11.71 -9.80
CA ILE A 173 17.79 11.03 -10.71
C ILE A 173 16.40 11.69 -10.69
N ASP A 174 16.31 12.91 -10.18
CA ASP A 174 15.10 13.73 -10.24
C ASP A 174 14.89 14.35 -11.62
N ASP A 175 13.69 14.89 -11.85
CA ASP A 175 13.29 15.44 -13.15
C ASP A 175 13.86 16.86 -13.39
N ASN A 176 14.66 17.41 -12.47
CA ASN A 176 15.28 18.75 -12.54
C ASN A 176 14.29 19.87 -12.89
N LEU A 177 13.12 19.85 -12.28
CA LEU A 177 12.07 20.85 -12.48
C LEU A 177 12.46 22.18 -11.81
N ASP A 178 12.13 23.31 -12.45
CA ASP A 178 12.35 24.66 -11.89
C ASP A 178 11.63 24.82 -10.54
N GLU A 179 10.36 24.38 -10.48
CA GLU A 179 9.57 24.31 -9.25
C GLU A 179 9.62 22.86 -8.72
N LYS A 180 10.38 22.64 -7.65
CA LYS A 180 10.52 21.30 -7.07
C LYS A 180 9.20 20.78 -6.49
N PRO A 181 8.86 19.49 -6.71
CA PRO A 181 7.64 18.90 -6.17
C PRO A 181 7.67 18.83 -4.63
N ILE A 182 6.47 18.86 -4.04
CA ILE A 182 6.26 18.65 -2.63
C ILE A 182 5.23 17.55 -2.41
N ALA A 183 5.25 16.93 -1.23
CA ALA A 183 4.17 16.07 -0.76
C ALA A 183 3.28 16.85 0.22
N VAL A 184 1.98 16.61 0.17
CA VAL A 184 1.01 17.20 1.09
C VAL A 184 0.16 16.09 1.70
N CYS A 185 0.09 16.05 3.01
CA CYS A 185 -0.75 15.13 3.77
C CYS A 185 -1.81 15.92 4.54
N SER A 186 -3.08 15.71 4.22
CA SER A 186 -4.18 16.30 4.97
C SER A 186 -4.70 15.33 6.02
N LEU A 187 -4.94 15.82 7.24
CA LEU A 187 -5.32 15.07 8.43
C LEU A 187 -6.43 15.81 9.20
N GLY A 188 -7.30 15.06 9.87
CA GLY A 188 -8.14 15.61 10.95
C GLY A 188 -7.37 15.60 12.27
N ASP A 189 -7.82 16.40 13.22
CA ASP A 189 -7.22 16.49 14.57
C ASP A 189 -7.27 15.16 15.33
N ALA A 190 -8.40 14.44 15.28
CA ALA A 190 -8.53 13.12 15.88
C ALA A 190 -7.57 12.10 15.26
N SER A 191 -7.30 12.17 13.95
CA SER A 191 -6.37 11.25 13.29
C SER A 191 -4.92 11.40 13.74
N CYS A 192 -4.56 12.55 14.33
CA CYS A 192 -3.23 12.77 14.91
C CYS A 192 -2.99 12.00 16.21
N THR A 193 -4.02 11.39 16.80
CA THR A 193 -3.90 10.50 17.96
C THR A 193 -3.51 9.08 17.57
N GLU A 194 -3.57 8.74 16.27
CA GLU A 194 -3.19 7.45 15.73
C GLU A 194 -1.66 7.28 15.76
N GLY A 195 -1.19 6.11 16.20
CA GLY A 195 0.24 5.86 16.42
C GLY A 195 1.10 5.99 15.17
N GLU A 196 0.60 5.51 14.02
CA GLU A 196 1.32 5.55 12.73
C GLU A 196 1.54 6.97 12.21
N VAL A 197 0.67 7.93 12.58
CA VAL A 197 0.87 9.36 12.27
C VAL A 197 2.12 9.90 13.00
N SER A 198 2.37 9.44 14.23
CA SER A 198 3.58 9.79 14.97
C SER A 198 4.85 9.24 14.31
N GLU A 199 4.78 8.02 13.73
CA GLU A 199 5.89 7.45 12.96
C GLU A 199 6.21 8.30 11.73
N ALA A 200 5.17 8.78 11.03
CA ALA A 200 5.32 9.68 9.88
C ALA A 200 5.99 11.01 10.28
N PHE A 201 5.53 11.65 11.36
CA PHE A 201 6.14 12.89 11.88
C PHE A 201 7.60 12.69 12.27
N GLN A 202 7.90 11.59 12.98
CA GLN A 202 9.27 11.26 13.40
C GLN A 202 10.20 11.14 12.19
N MET A 203 9.79 10.44 11.15
CA MET A 203 10.62 10.29 9.95
C MET A 203 10.74 11.58 9.14
N ALA A 204 9.67 12.35 9.03
CA ALA A 204 9.72 13.66 8.36
C ALA A 204 10.70 14.61 9.06
N ALA A 205 10.66 14.67 10.41
CA ALA A 205 11.57 15.44 11.21
C ALA A 205 13.02 14.95 11.10
N LEU A 206 13.25 13.65 11.27
CA LEU A 206 14.56 13.02 11.23
C LEU A 206 15.28 13.21 9.90
N LYS A 207 14.55 13.05 8.81
CA LYS A 207 15.09 13.13 7.45
C LYS A 207 14.91 14.49 6.80
N GLN A 208 14.27 15.47 7.47
CA GLN A 208 13.98 16.80 6.91
C GLN A 208 13.32 16.70 5.53
N LEU A 209 12.15 16.06 5.47
CA LEU A 209 11.47 15.72 4.22
C LEU A 209 10.65 16.89 3.66
N PRO A 210 10.54 17.03 2.32
CA PRO A 210 9.77 18.09 1.67
C PRO A 210 8.26 17.83 1.72
N ILE A 211 7.65 17.92 2.90
CA ILE A 211 6.25 17.60 3.13
C ILE A 211 5.54 18.70 3.91
N LEU A 212 4.30 18.98 3.51
CA LEU A 212 3.33 19.78 4.26
C LEU A 212 2.31 18.86 4.91
N TYR A 213 2.20 18.91 6.23
CA TYR A 213 1.06 18.35 6.94
C TYR A 213 0.02 19.45 7.20
N LEU A 214 -1.22 19.23 6.73
CA LEU A 214 -2.35 20.10 7.05
C LEU A 214 -3.24 19.36 8.06
N VAL A 215 -3.31 19.85 9.29
CA VAL A 215 -4.20 19.33 10.31
C VAL A 215 -5.40 20.25 10.45
N GLN A 216 -6.58 19.74 10.15
CA GLN A 216 -7.86 20.44 10.19
C GLN A 216 -8.54 20.10 11.51
N ASP A 217 -8.41 21.01 12.47
CA ASP A 217 -8.89 20.85 13.85
C ASP A 217 -10.31 21.39 13.99
N ASN A 218 -11.27 20.49 14.01
CA ASN A 218 -12.69 20.81 14.22
C ASN A 218 -13.22 20.37 15.58
N GLU A 219 -12.33 19.88 16.46
CA GLU A 219 -12.58 19.47 17.85
C GLU A 219 -13.53 18.26 18.00
N TRP A 220 -13.78 17.53 16.92
CA TRP A 220 -14.65 16.36 16.92
C TRP A 220 -14.04 15.18 16.18
N ASP A 221 -14.06 14.00 16.82
CA ASP A 221 -14.08 12.72 16.14
C ASP A 221 -15.53 12.46 15.63
N ILE A 222 -16.02 11.23 15.53
CA ILE A 222 -17.42 11.01 15.10
C ILE A 222 -18.39 11.67 16.08
N SER A 223 -18.29 11.34 17.36
CA SER A 223 -19.15 11.87 18.43
C SER A 223 -18.41 12.18 19.73
N ALA A 224 -17.13 11.83 19.78
CA ALA A 224 -16.28 12.19 20.91
C ALA A 224 -15.66 13.59 20.68
N SER A 225 -15.72 14.42 21.70
CA SER A 225 -15.10 15.76 21.69
C SER A 225 -13.59 15.69 21.85
N ALA A 226 -12.90 16.77 21.50
CA ALA A 226 -11.46 16.89 21.69
C ALA A 226 -11.02 16.61 23.12
N ASP A 227 -11.78 17.10 24.12
CA ASP A 227 -11.47 16.91 25.54
C ASP A 227 -11.56 15.45 26.00
N GLU A 228 -12.30 14.61 25.28
CA GLU A 228 -12.42 13.19 25.59
C GLU A 228 -11.28 12.36 25.03
N ILE A 229 -10.66 12.77 23.91
CA ILE A 229 -9.75 11.92 23.13
C ILE A 229 -8.31 12.39 23.05
N ARG A 230 -7.99 13.61 23.47
CA ARG A 230 -6.63 14.14 23.39
C ARG A 230 -6.25 14.97 24.61
N ALA A 231 -5.02 14.77 25.11
CA ALA A 231 -4.48 15.51 26.24
C ALA A 231 -3.97 16.91 25.85
N GLN A 232 -3.75 17.17 24.57
CA GLN A 232 -3.16 18.40 24.03
C GLN A 232 -3.52 18.57 22.56
N ASP A 233 -3.50 19.81 22.07
CA ASP A 233 -3.70 20.07 20.64
C ASP A 233 -2.45 19.67 19.82
N ILE A 234 -2.61 19.66 18.49
CA ILE A 234 -1.51 19.25 17.60
C ILE A 234 -0.30 20.19 17.68
N THR A 235 -0.49 21.48 17.93
CA THR A 235 0.64 22.44 18.08
C THR A 235 1.50 22.09 19.30
N GLN A 236 0.88 21.72 20.40
CA GLN A 236 1.57 21.27 21.60
C GLN A 236 2.24 19.90 21.38
N TYR A 237 1.55 18.98 20.72
CA TYR A 237 2.07 17.66 20.39
C TYR A 237 3.32 17.74 19.52
N MET A 238 3.33 18.64 18.53
CA MET A 238 4.46 18.84 17.62
C MET A 238 5.72 19.37 18.26
N GLN A 239 5.67 19.89 19.48
CA GLN A 239 6.87 20.33 20.22
C GLN A 239 7.85 19.17 20.49
N GLY A 240 7.38 17.92 20.46
CA GLY A 240 8.21 16.73 20.56
C GLY A 240 8.96 16.35 19.27
N PHE A 241 8.63 16.94 18.13
CA PHE A 241 9.19 16.61 16.82
C PHE A 241 10.09 17.75 16.29
N ASN A 242 11.31 17.83 16.82
CA ASN A 242 12.29 18.83 16.40
C ASN A 242 12.54 18.77 14.90
N GLY A 243 12.37 19.90 14.20
CA GLY A 243 12.62 20.02 12.75
C GLY A 243 11.35 20.10 11.91
N ILE A 244 10.15 20.04 12.52
CA ILE A 244 8.89 20.40 11.88
C ILE A 244 8.41 21.72 12.44
N GLU A 245 8.38 22.77 11.61
CA GLU A 245 7.82 24.06 11.98
C GLU A 245 6.30 24.04 11.90
N THR A 246 5.61 24.51 12.94
CA THR A 246 4.15 24.53 13.02
C THR A 246 3.60 25.94 12.92
N ARG A 247 2.55 26.13 12.10
CA ARG A 247 1.79 27.36 11.96
C ARG A 247 0.34 27.13 12.38
N THR A 248 -0.11 27.78 13.45
CA THR A 248 -1.52 27.75 13.88
C THR A 248 -2.28 28.94 13.33
N ILE A 249 -3.40 28.68 12.66
CA ILE A 249 -4.23 29.70 12.01
C ILE A 249 -5.73 29.48 12.24
N ASP A 250 -6.50 30.56 12.07
CA ASP A 250 -7.93 30.51 11.83
C ASP A 250 -8.18 30.04 10.39
N GLY A 251 -8.54 28.75 10.23
CA GLY A 251 -8.74 28.13 8.93
C GLY A 251 -10.03 28.55 8.22
N THR A 252 -10.85 29.42 8.81
CA THR A 252 -12.07 29.97 8.19
C THR A 252 -11.79 31.25 7.39
N ASP A 253 -10.64 31.89 7.58
CA ASP A 253 -10.21 33.06 6.84
C ASP A 253 -9.45 32.66 5.58
N PHE A 254 -10.06 32.88 4.41
CA PHE A 254 -9.45 32.46 3.13
C PHE A 254 -8.17 33.23 2.83
N ILE A 255 -8.12 34.53 3.02
CA ILE A 255 -6.94 35.35 2.68
C ILE A 255 -5.76 34.90 3.53
N LYS A 256 -5.95 34.81 4.85
CA LYS A 256 -4.90 34.38 5.78
C LYS A 256 -4.46 32.94 5.51
N SER A 257 -5.39 32.05 5.22
CA SER A 257 -5.11 30.66 4.84
C SER A 257 -4.27 30.61 3.56
N TYR A 258 -4.64 31.38 2.52
CA TYR A 258 -3.93 31.42 1.25
C TYR A 258 -2.48 31.92 1.40
N GLU A 259 -2.28 33.00 2.15
CA GLU A 259 -0.94 33.56 2.41
C GLU A 259 -0.08 32.60 3.23
N THR A 260 -0.64 31.96 4.27
CA THR A 260 0.08 30.99 5.09
C THR A 260 0.49 29.73 4.29
N VAL A 261 -0.44 29.20 3.50
CA VAL A 261 -0.15 28.04 2.63
C VAL A 261 0.93 28.39 1.60
N LYS A 262 0.83 29.58 0.97
CA LYS A 262 1.84 30.07 0.01
C LYS A 262 3.23 30.12 0.61
N GLU A 263 3.35 30.65 1.81
CA GLU A 263 4.65 30.74 2.50
C GLU A 263 5.18 29.36 2.90
N CYS A 264 4.32 28.46 3.43
CA CYS A 264 4.74 27.10 3.77
C CYS A 264 5.19 26.32 2.53
N ILE A 265 4.44 26.39 1.41
CA ILE A 265 4.83 25.75 0.16
C ILE A 265 6.18 26.30 -0.35
N ARG A 266 6.38 27.62 -0.31
CA ARG A 266 7.66 28.25 -0.68
C ARG A 266 8.83 27.69 0.15
N ILE A 267 8.69 27.67 1.48
CA ILE A 267 9.69 27.10 2.40
C ILE A 267 10.02 25.66 2.03
N ILE A 268 9.01 24.81 1.84
CA ILE A 268 9.21 23.40 1.52
C ILE A 268 9.92 23.23 0.17
N ARG A 269 9.54 24.02 -0.86
CA ARG A 269 10.19 23.96 -2.18
C ARG A 269 11.64 24.41 -2.13
N GLU A 270 11.93 25.53 -1.43
CA GLU A 270 13.27 26.12 -1.38
C GLU A 270 14.19 25.43 -0.37
N GLU A 271 13.69 25.20 0.87
CA GLU A 271 14.51 24.70 1.98
C GLU A 271 14.45 23.15 2.15
N ARG A 272 13.54 22.48 1.45
CA ARG A 272 13.35 21.03 1.46
C ARG A 272 13.19 20.45 2.88
N ARG A 273 12.43 21.12 3.72
CA ARG A 273 12.12 20.71 5.10
C ARG A 273 10.62 20.64 5.37
N PRO A 274 10.20 19.85 6.37
CA PRO A 274 8.77 19.66 6.67
C PRO A 274 8.16 20.87 7.36
N MET A 275 6.89 21.12 7.07
CA MET A 275 6.04 22.11 7.72
C MET A 275 4.73 21.49 8.17
N LEU A 276 4.10 22.03 9.21
CA LEU A 276 2.74 21.68 9.61
C LEU A 276 1.88 22.93 9.74
N ILE A 277 0.68 22.90 9.15
CA ILE A 277 -0.36 23.92 9.40
C ILE A 277 -1.42 23.30 10.31
N HIS A 278 -1.63 23.89 11.47
CA HIS A 278 -2.74 23.62 12.37
C HIS A 278 -3.86 24.62 12.07
N ALA A 279 -4.88 24.21 11.33
CA ALA A 279 -6.00 25.05 10.93
C ALA A 279 -7.21 24.77 11.83
N LYS A 280 -7.63 25.76 12.63
CA LYS A 280 -8.86 25.68 13.41
C LYS A 280 -10.07 25.97 12.52
N VAL A 281 -11.01 25.05 12.47
CA VAL A 281 -12.16 25.09 11.57
C VAL A 281 -13.42 24.56 12.27
N PRO A 282 -14.62 25.04 11.92
CA PRO A 282 -15.87 24.49 12.47
C PRO A 282 -16.32 23.27 11.67
N LEU A 283 -16.92 22.28 12.34
CA LEU A 283 -17.67 21.21 11.66
C LEU A 283 -19.13 21.64 11.48
N LEU A 284 -19.50 22.14 10.31
CA LEU A 284 -20.82 22.70 10.07
C LEU A 284 -21.84 21.66 9.56
N ASN A 285 -21.40 20.54 9.02
CA ASN A 285 -22.27 19.45 8.61
C ASN A 285 -22.15 18.23 9.55
N HIS A 286 -22.81 17.14 9.20
CA HIS A 286 -22.63 15.85 9.88
C HIS A 286 -21.21 15.34 9.75
N HIS A 287 -20.77 14.54 10.70
CA HIS A 287 -19.45 13.91 10.59
C HIS A 287 -19.38 13.04 9.33
N THR A 288 -20.38 12.19 9.14
CA THR A 288 -20.66 11.46 7.90
C THR A 288 -22.15 11.39 7.64
N SER A 289 -22.57 10.98 6.45
CA SER A 289 -23.98 10.83 6.07
C SER A 289 -24.79 9.89 6.97
N GLY A 290 -24.13 8.98 7.69
CA GLY A 290 -24.77 8.02 8.61
C GLY A 290 -24.91 8.51 10.06
N VAL A 291 -24.28 9.62 10.44
CA VAL A 291 -24.25 10.11 11.82
C VAL A 291 -24.70 11.56 11.89
N ARG A 292 -25.89 11.78 12.44
CA ARG A 292 -26.50 13.11 12.49
C ARG A 292 -25.91 13.94 13.62
N LYS A 293 -25.45 15.17 13.31
CA LYS A 293 -24.83 16.10 14.28
C LYS A 293 -25.76 16.47 15.45
N GLU A 294 -27.06 16.52 15.19
CA GLU A 294 -28.09 16.85 16.18
C GLU A 294 -28.24 15.78 17.28
N TRP A 295 -27.64 14.61 17.12
CA TRP A 295 -27.73 13.52 18.10
C TRP A 295 -26.75 13.68 19.27
N TYR A 296 -25.66 14.44 19.10
CA TYR A 296 -24.56 14.46 20.05
C TYR A 296 -23.88 15.84 20.24
N ARG A 297 -24.30 16.88 19.48
CA ARG A 297 -23.66 18.20 19.53
C ARG A 297 -24.60 19.27 20.05
N ASP A 298 -24.11 20.04 21.03
CA ASP A 298 -24.79 21.19 21.63
C ASP A 298 -24.23 22.54 21.14
N ASP A 299 -23.14 22.53 20.35
CA ASP A 299 -22.37 23.70 19.91
C ASP A 299 -22.76 24.22 18.51
N LEU A 300 -23.84 23.70 17.89
CA LEU A 300 -24.19 23.94 16.49
C LEU A 300 -24.41 25.43 16.18
N GLU A 301 -25.06 26.17 17.07
CA GLU A 301 -25.32 27.60 16.88
C GLU A 301 -24.03 28.43 16.96
N GLU A 302 -23.10 28.07 17.84
CA GLU A 302 -21.81 28.74 17.97
C GLU A 302 -20.92 28.46 16.76
N CYS A 303 -20.85 27.20 16.34
CA CYS A 303 -20.14 26.81 15.12
C CYS A 303 -20.63 27.55 13.88
N ALA A 304 -21.94 27.75 13.75
CA ALA A 304 -22.55 28.43 12.59
C ALA A 304 -22.09 29.89 12.44
N LYS A 305 -21.68 30.54 13.52
CA LYS A 305 -21.14 31.92 13.47
C LYS A 305 -19.76 32.00 12.77
N ASN A 306 -19.05 30.89 12.72
CA ASN A 306 -17.71 30.78 12.14
C ASN A 306 -17.72 30.22 10.70
N ASP A 307 -18.85 30.39 9.96
CA ASP A 307 -18.99 29.92 8.59
C ASP A 307 -18.01 30.65 7.65
N PRO A 308 -17.03 29.93 7.02
CA PRO A 308 -16.05 30.53 6.13
C PRO A 308 -16.68 31.19 4.90
N LEU A 309 -17.84 30.69 4.43
CA LEU A 309 -18.54 31.29 3.28
C LEU A 309 -19.06 32.68 3.60
N ILE A 310 -19.68 32.86 4.79
CA ILE A 310 -20.15 34.17 5.22
C ILE A 310 -18.98 35.14 5.37
N LYS A 311 -17.86 34.65 5.93
CA LYS A 311 -16.65 35.46 6.11
C LYS A 311 -16.08 35.91 4.76
N LEU A 312 -15.98 35.03 3.79
CA LEU A 312 -15.48 35.37 2.45
C LEU A 312 -16.45 36.30 1.69
N ARG A 313 -17.77 36.14 1.85
CA ARG A 313 -18.74 37.08 1.28
C ARG A 313 -18.55 38.50 1.81
N ASN A 314 -18.31 38.64 3.12
CA ASN A 314 -18.01 39.96 3.71
C ASN A 314 -16.71 40.54 3.16
N GLN A 315 -15.65 39.73 3.02
CA GLN A 315 -14.39 40.16 2.41
C GLN A 315 -14.60 40.63 0.95
N LEU A 316 -15.42 39.96 0.13
CA LEU A 316 -15.75 40.42 -1.23
C LEU A 316 -16.37 41.82 -1.22
N SER A 317 -17.27 42.12 -0.29
CA SER A 317 -17.86 43.46 -0.15
C SER A 317 -16.82 44.51 0.23
N GLU A 318 -15.82 44.17 1.08
CA GLU A 318 -14.69 45.06 1.41
C GLU A 318 -13.83 45.39 0.19
N PHE A 319 -13.72 44.47 -0.76
CA PHE A 319 -13.04 44.63 -2.04
C PHE A 319 -13.95 45.17 -3.15
N SER A 320 -15.10 45.78 -2.81
CA SER A 320 -16.02 46.47 -3.71
C SER A 320 -16.62 45.56 -4.79
N VAL A 321 -16.84 44.30 -4.49
CA VAL A 321 -17.62 43.38 -5.33
C VAL A 321 -19.12 43.59 -5.03
N GLU A 322 -19.91 43.90 -6.05
CA GLU A 322 -21.33 44.18 -5.90
C GLU A 322 -22.11 42.91 -5.56
N ASP A 323 -23.14 43.03 -4.71
CA ASP A 323 -24.03 41.90 -4.34
C ASP A 323 -24.65 41.23 -5.56
N SER A 324 -25.04 42.01 -6.59
CA SER A 324 -25.57 41.45 -7.84
C SER A 324 -24.63 40.51 -8.58
N GLU A 325 -23.31 40.74 -8.48
CA GLU A 325 -22.33 39.85 -9.05
C GLU A 325 -22.19 38.54 -8.25
N VAL A 326 -22.23 38.65 -6.90
CA VAL A 326 -22.22 37.48 -6.01
C VAL A 326 -23.47 36.61 -6.26
N GLU A 327 -24.65 37.23 -6.36
CA GLU A 327 -25.93 36.54 -6.68
C GLU A 327 -25.88 35.82 -8.04
N SER A 328 -25.21 36.42 -9.04
CA SER A 328 -24.99 35.77 -10.34
C SER A 328 -24.14 34.53 -10.23
N ILE A 329 -23.04 34.59 -9.48
CA ILE A 329 -22.16 33.44 -9.20
C ILE A 329 -22.96 32.32 -8.51
N GLU A 330 -23.74 32.65 -7.49
CA GLU A 330 -24.54 31.70 -6.74
C GLU A 330 -25.58 30.98 -7.64
N LYS A 331 -26.27 31.70 -8.48
CA LYS A 331 -27.24 31.14 -9.42
C LYS A 331 -26.62 30.22 -10.46
N GLU A 332 -25.48 30.62 -11.01
CA GLU A 332 -24.71 29.80 -11.96
C GLU A 332 -24.27 28.48 -11.32
N VAL A 333 -23.71 28.54 -10.09
CA VAL A 333 -23.26 27.38 -9.35
C VAL A 333 -24.41 26.43 -9.01
N GLN A 334 -25.56 26.96 -8.55
CA GLN A 334 -26.72 26.14 -8.25
C GLN A 334 -27.19 25.34 -9.48
N ASN A 335 -27.23 26.00 -10.66
CA ASN A 335 -27.61 25.35 -11.90
C ASN A 335 -26.57 24.28 -12.32
N LEU A 336 -25.25 24.60 -12.23
CA LEU A 336 -24.18 23.67 -12.55
C LEU A 336 -24.27 22.40 -11.69
N VAL A 337 -24.31 22.57 -10.37
CA VAL A 337 -24.31 21.45 -9.41
C VAL A 337 -25.53 20.56 -9.58
N ARG A 338 -26.71 21.16 -9.84
CA ARG A 338 -27.94 20.38 -10.13
C ARG A 338 -27.81 19.59 -11.43
N THR A 339 -27.34 20.22 -12.51
CA THR A 339 -27.12 19.56 -13.81
C THR A 339 -26.11 18.41 -13.70
N ASP A 340 -25.00 18.64 -13.02
CA ASP A 340 -23.95 17.62 -12.83
C ASP A 340 -24.46 16.42 -12.03
N PHE A 341 -25.31 16.66 -11.01
CA PHE A 341 -25.91 15.59 -10.23
C PHE A 341 -26.89 14.74 -11.07
N GLU A 342 -27.75 15.39 -11.85
CA GLU A 342 -28.68 14.72 -12.75
C GLU A 342 -27.94 13.86 -13.80
N ASN A 343 -26.86 14.41 -14.37
CA ASN A 343 -25.99 13.68 -15.30
C ASN A 343 -25.31 12.49 -14.63
N ALA A 344 -24.80 12.66 -13.39
CA ALA A 344 -24.15 11.60 -12.65
C ALA A 344 -25.12 10.46 -12.28
N ILE A 345 -26.39 10.75 -12.00
CA ILE A 345 -27.42 9.71 -11.80
C ILE A 345 -27.58 8.86 -13.07
N LEU A 346 -27.56 9.47 -14.25
CA LEU A 346 -27.76 8.82 -15.54
C LEU A 346 -26.52 8.08 -16.04
N ALA A 347 -25.34 8.30 -15.45
CA ALA A 347 -24.11 7.63 -15.83
C ALA A 347 -24.18 6.11 -15.60
N GLU A 348 -23.43 5.35 -16.41
CA GLU A 348 -23.41 3.88 -16.35
C GLU A 348 -22.90 3.36 -15.01
N ASP A 349 -23.52 2.29 -14.51
CA ASP A 349 -22.99 1.51 -13.39
C ASP A 349 -21.89 0.53 -13.85
N PRO A 350 -20.93 0.14 -12.98
CA PRO A 350 -19.96 -0.92 -13.29
C PRO A 350 -20.67 -2.25 -13.57
N LYS A 351 -20.05 -3.08 -14.42
CA LYS A 351 -20.51 -4.43 -14.69
C LYS A 351 -19.90 -5.45 -13.72
N PRO A 352 -20.54 -6.60 -13.46
CA PRO A 352 -19.97 -7.64 -12.58
C PRO A 352 -18.54 -8.04 -12.95
N GLU A 353 -18.20 -8.05 -14.23
CA GLU A 353 -16.87 -8.44 -14.73
C GLU A 353 -15.78 -7.42 -14.32
N ASP A 354 -16.15 -6.18 -14.04
CA ASP A 354 -15.21 -5.15 -13.61
C ASP A 354 -14.63 -5.44 -12.22
N ALA A 355 -15.33 -6.24 -11.40
CA ALA A 355 -14.85 -6.68 -10.09
C ALA A 355 -13.58 -7.57 -10.16
N TYR A 356 -13.34 -8.23 -11.29
CA TYR A 356 -12.18 -9.13 -11.49
C TYR A 356 -11.00 -8.46 -12.19
N LYS A 357 -11.06 -7.15 -12.43
CA LYS A 357 -9.99 -6.39 -13.05
C LYS A 357 -9.07 -5.78 -11.99
N HIS A 358 -7.78 -5.72 -12.30
CA HIS A 358 -6.77 -5.03 -11.49
C HIS A 358 -6.49 -5.67 -10.12
N ASP A 359 -6.68 -6.98 -9.97
CA ASP A 359 -6.22 -7.73 -8.80
C ASP A 359 -4.69 -7.70 -8.68
N PHE A 360 -3.98 -7.86 -9.80
CA PHE A 360 -2.53 -7.69 -9.94
C PHE A 360 -2.19 -6.92 -11.22
N ALA A 361 -1.13 -6.12 -11.15
CA ALA A 361 -0.50 -5.56 -12.34
C ALA A 361 0.20 -6.70 -13.13
N PRO A 362 0.28 -6.60 -14.48
CA PRO A 362 0.87 -7.65 -15.30
C PRO A 362 2.30 -7.99 -14.88
N THR A 363 2.56 -9.27 -14.62
CA THR A 363 3.87 -9.78 -14.24
C THR A 363 4.78 -9.92 -15.48
N PRO A 364 5.96 -9.30 -15.52
CA PRO A 364 6.83 -9.33 -16.70
C PRO A 364 7.60 -10.64 -16.86
N ILE A 365 7.83 -11.39 -15.77
CA ILE A 365 8.63 -12.62 -15.75
C ILE A 365 7.71 -13.83 -15.68
N THR A 366 7.68 -14.61 -16.78
CA THR A 366 6.81 -15.79 -16.94
C THR A 366 7.60 -17.08 -17.13
N GLU A 367 8.92 -17.00 -17.36
CA GLU A 367 9.81 -18.12 -17.59
C GLU A 367 11.08 -18.01 -16.76
N GLU A 368 11.63 -19.17 -16.35
CA GLU A 368 12.95 -19.27 -15.70
C GLU A 368 14.04 -18.98 -16.74
N LYS A 369 15.02 -18.12 -16.39
CA LYS A 369 16.14 -17.73 -17.25
C LYS A 369 17.42 -17.70 -16.45
N GLY A 370 18.56 -17.73 -17.16
CA GLY A 370 19.88 -17.76 -16.55
C GLY A 370 20.30 -19.16 -16.09
N GLU A 371 21.52 -19.30 -15.60
CA GLU A 371 22.07 -20.56 -15.17
C GLU A 371 22.02 -20.70 -13.64
N ARG A 372 21.27 -21.72 -13.17
CA ARG A 372 21.09 -22.00 -11.74
C ARG A 372 22.38 -22.41 -11.04
N SER A 373 23.27 -23.14 -11.73
CA SER A 373 24.45 -23.75 -11.16
C SER A 373 25.66 -23.63 -12.12
N PRO A 374 26.15 -22.39 -12.36
CA PRO A 374 27.25 -22.17 -13.31
C PRO A 374 28.53 -22.87 -12.88
N ASN A 375 29.26 -23.40 -13.87
CA ASN A 375 30.49 -24.12 -13.64
C ASN A 375 31.59 -23.23 -13.02
N GLY A 376 32.41 -23.81 -12.14
CA GLY A 376 33.59 -23.13 -11.55
C GLY A 376 33.25 -22.23 -10.33
N LYS A 377 32.00 -22.12 -9.92
CA LYS A 377 31.59 -21.47 -8.66
C LYS A 377 31.53 -22.47 -7.50
N ILE A 378 31.60 -21.96 -6.27
CA ILE A 378 31.52 -22.75 -5.04
C ILE A 378 30.12 -22.65 -4.40
N PRO A 379 29.70 -23.65 -3.59
CA PRO A 379 28.47 -23.55 -2.82
C PRO A 379 28.50 -22.38 -1.87
N THR A 380 27.43 -21.56 -1.93
CA THR A 380 27.23 -20.32 -1.17
C THR A 380 26.07 -20.48 -0.22
N VAL A 381 26.17 -19.93 0.98
CA VAL A 381 25.11 -19.96 1.98
C VAL A 381 23.90 -19.11 1.50
N MET A 382 22.72 -19.46 1.96
CA MET A 382 21.47 -18.84 1.50
C MET A 382 21.43 -17.32 1.75
N VAL A 383 21.94 -16.86 2.89
CA VAL A 383 21.99 -15.43 3.23
C VAL A 383 22.88 -14.64 2.26
N ASP A 384 24.01 -15.19 1.82
CA ASP A 384 24.88 -14.53 0.85
C ASP A 384 24.27 -14.51 -0.55
N CYS A 385 23.45 -15.51 -0.92
CA CYS A 385 22.71 -15.48 -2.19
C CYS A 385 21.72 -14.31 -2.25
N ALA A 386 21.04 -13.99 -1.14
CA ALA A 386 20.18 -12.79 -1.03
C ALA A 386 21.02 -11.51 -1.13
N LEU A 387 22.12 -11.42 -0.37
CA LEU A 387 23.05 -10.30 -0.40
C LEU A 387 23.54 -10.01 -1.83
N PHE A 388 23.94 -11.05 -2.57
CA PHE A 388 24.46 -10.91 -3.93
C PHE A 388 23.36 -10.49 -4.91
N ALA A 389 22.13 -11.01 -4.76
CA ALA A 389 20.98 -10.56 -5.56
C ALA A 389 20.74 -9.06 -5.38
N ILE A 390 20.65 -8.59 -4.13
CA ILE A 390 20.42 -7.17 -3.81
C ILE A 390 21.57 -6.30 -4.34
N ARG A 391 22.82 -6.73 -4.13
CA ARG A 391 24.01 -6.02 -4.64
C ARG A 391 23.97 -5.85 -6.15
N GLU A 392 23.70 -6.91 -6.89
CA GLU A 392 23.61 -6.89 -8.37
C GLU A 392 22.47 -5.98 -8.84
N LEU A 393 21.33 -6.01 -8.18
CA LEU A 393 20.20 -5.10 -8.47
C LEU A 393 20.57 -3.65 -8.21
N MET A 394 21.18 -3.34 -7.07
CA MET A 394 21.59 -1.97 -6.73
C MET A 394 22.70 -1.43 -7.62
N GLN A 395 23.56 -2.30 -8.18
CA GLN A 395 24.57 -1.89 -9.16
C GLN A 395 23.97 -1.45 -10.49
N LYS A 396 22.89 -2.10 -10.93
CA LYS A 396 22.22 -1.83 -12.21
C LYS A 396 21.14 -0.75 -12.10
N HIS A 397 20.53 -0.58 -10.92
CA HIS A 397 19.30 0.18 -10.72
C HIS A 397 19.50 1.25 -9.65
N PRO A 398 19.67 2.53 -10.03
CA PRO A 398 19.74 3.63 -9.06
C PRO A 398 18.44 3.82 -8.27
N GLU A 399 17.28 3.41 -8.83
CA GLU A 399 15.98 3.41 -8.16
C GLU A 399 15.85 2.36 -7.03
N ALA A 400 16.80 1.41 -6.93
CA ALA A 400 16.84 0.42 -5.86
C ALA A 400 17.44 1.00 -4.58
N LEU A 401 16.77 0.82 -3.46
CA LEU A 401 17.26 1.19 -2.12
C LEU A 401 16.83 0.13 -1.10
N LEU A 402 17.60 0.06 0.00
CA LEU A 402 17.35 -0.90 1.09
C LEU A 402 17.24 -0.14 2.42
N TYR A 403 16.16 -0.35 3.17
CA TYR A 403 16.04 0.20 4.51
C TYR A 403 15.23 -0.70 5.46
N GLY A 404 15.43 -0.47 6.74
CA GLY A 404 14.83 -1.22 7.83
C GLY A 404 15.61 -0.99 9.11
N GLN A 405 15.31 -1.73 10.16
CA GLN A 405 16.04 -1.67 11.41
C GLN A 405 17.39 -2.39 11.26
N ASP A 406 18.48 -1.71 11.62
CA ASP A 406 19.84 -2.26 11.66
C ASP A 406 20.45 -2.75 10.35
N VAL A 407 19.80 -2.54 9.20
CA VAL A 407 20.29 -2.99 7.88
C VAL A 407 21.42 -2.14 7.34
N GLY A 408 21.53 -0.89 7.82
CA GLY A 408 22.55 0.07 7.40
C GLY A 408 23.88 -0.05 8.15
N LEU A 409 24.79 0.88 7.86
CA LEU A 409 26.09 1.02 8.51
C LEU A 409 26.94 -0.27 8.50
N ARG A 410 27.47 -0.66 9.67
CA ARG A 410 28.43 -1.77 9.78
C ARG A 410 27.80 -3.12 10.03
N LEU A 411 26.61 -3.17 10.68
CA LEU A 411 25.98 -4.44 11.03
C LEU A 411 25.44 -5.15 9.79
N GLY A 412 24.67 -4.44 8.97
CA GLY A 412 24.08 -4.99 7.74
C GLY A 412 23.02 -6.05 8.03
N GLY A 413 22.11 -5.75 8.97
CA GLY A 413 21.04 -6.63 9.44
C GLY A 413 21.45 -7.58 10.56
N VAL A 414 20.46 -8.08 11.31
CA VAL A 414 20.66 -8.98 12.48
C VAL A 414 21.35 -10.28 12.07
N PHE A 415 21.06 -10.78 10.88
CA PHE A 415 21.67 -11.97 10.30
C PHE A 415 22.80 -11.66 9.31
N ARG A 416 23.21 -10.37 9.21
CA ARG A 416 24.24 -9.85 8.30
C ARG A 416 23.86 -9.98 6.81
N GLU A 417 22.61 -10.01 6.52
CA GLU A 417 21.97 -10.17 5.21
C GLU A 417 22.12 -8.97 4.27
N ALA A 418 22.57 -7.83 4.79
CA ALA A 418 22.89 -6.61 4.06
C ALA A 418 24.32 -6.11 4.30
N ILE A 419 25.17 -6.96 4.88
CA ILE A 419 26.57 -6.59 5.21
C ILE A 419 27.28 -6.05 3.97
N THR A 420 28.07 -4.99 4.15
CA THR A 420 28.85 -4.30 3.12
C THR A 420 28.03 -3.42 2.15
N LEU A 421 26.70 -3.57 2.06
CA LEU A 421 25.91 -2.80 1.09
C LEU A 421 25.95 -1.29 1.40
N ALA A 422 25.84 -0.89 2.68
CA ALA A 422 25.94 0.52 3.06
C ALA A 422 27.34 1.12 2.75
N ALA A 423 28.42 0.34 2.91
CA ALA A 423 29.76 0.77 2.55
C ALA A 423 29.95 0.91 1.02
N GLN A 424 29.26 0.06 0.25
CA GLN A 424 29.36 0.04 -1.21
C GLN A 424 28.50 1.11 -1.88
N PHE A 425 27.24 1.31 -1.42
CA PHE A 425 26.26 2.15 -2.07
C PHE A 425 25.96 3.46 -1.31
N GLY A 426 26.53 3.63 -0.10
CA GLY A 426 26.32 4.78 0.75
C GLY A 426 25.04 4.72 1.59
N GLU A 427 25.03 5.54 2.65
CA GLU A 427 23.93 5.60 3.64
C GLU A 427 22.64 6.24 3.10
N LYS A 428 22.68 6.87 1.94
CA LYS A 428 21.48 7.37 1.27
C LYS A 428 20.66 6.23 0.66
N ARG A 429 21.34 5.18 0.18
CA ARG A 429 20.72 4.03 -0.48
C ARG A 429 20.48 2.84 0.46
N VAL A 430 21.31 2.70 1.50
CA VAL A 430 21.20 1.61 2.49
C VAL A 430 21.24 2.24 3.88
N PHE A 431 20.09 2.35 4.54
CA PHE A 431 19.98 3.11 5.78
C PHE A 431 19.08 2.47 6.82
N ASN A 432 19.32 2.84 8.08
CA ASN A 432 18.51 2.43 9.21
C ASN A 432 17.27 3.34 9.35
N THR A 433 16.18 2.72 9.81
CA THR A 433 14.99 3.41 10.30
C THR A 433 14.95 3.39 11.84
N PRO A 434 14.13 4.23 12.48
CA PRO A 434 13.67 3.97 13.83
C PRO A 434 12.94 2.62 13.94
N ILE A 435 12.61 2.18 15.16
CA ILE A 435 11.76 0.99 15.37
C ILE A 435 10.32 1.38 15.05
N GLN A 436 9.94 1.16 13.79
CA GLN A 436 8.69 1.63 13.20
C GLN A 436 8.29 0.72 12.03
N GLU A 437 7.79 -0.47 12.33
CA GLU A 437 7.46 -1.48 11.30
C GLU A 437 6.35 -1.00 10.37
N ALA A 438 5.39 -0.20 10.89
CA ALA A 438 4.35 0.39 10.04
C ALA A 438 4.96 1.36 9.02
N PHE A 439 5.89 2.22 9.44
CA PHE A 439 6.60 3.11 8.52
C PHE A 439 7.42 2.34 7.49
N ILE A 440 8.16 1.31 7.91
CA ILE A 440 8.99 0.48 7.01
C ILE A 440 8.13 -0.08 5.88
N VAL A 441 6.96 -0.63 6.21
CA VAL A 441 6.05 -1.24 5.22
C VAL A 441 5.29 -0.16 4.42
N GLY A 442 4.64 0.77 5.08
CA GLY A 442 3.72 1.72 4.45
C GLY A 442 4.40 2.76 3.56
N SER A 443 5.63 3.21 3.91
CA SER A 443 6.39 4.17 3.11
C SER A 443 6.73 3.66 1.70
N THR A 444 6.73 2.33 1.51
CA THR A 444 6.98 1.70 0.20
C THR A 444 5.95 2.10 -0.85
N VAL A 445 4.71 2.38 -0.45
CA VAL A 445 3.65 2.88 -1.36
C VAL A 445 4.07 4.21 -1.97
N GLY A 446 4.49 5.15 -1.13
CA GLY A 446 4.95 6.47 -1.59
C GLY A 446 6.24 6.40 -2.40
N MET A 447 7.20 5.59 -1.95
CA MET A 447 8.44 5.35 -2.69
C MET A 447 8.17 4.79 -4.09
N SER A 448 7.29 3.80 -4.19
CA SER A 448 6.89 3.22 -5.48
C SER A 448 6.16 4.23 -6.37
N ALA A 449 5.33 5.10 -5.78
CA ALA A 449 4.58 6.11 -6.53
C ALA A 449 5.48 7.13 -7.24
N VAL A 450 6.66 7.44 -6.68
CA VAL A 450 7.67 8.31 -7.31
C VAL A 450 8.69 7.56 -8.16
N GLY A 451 8.42 6.26 -8.46
CA GLY A 451 9.21 5.46 -9.39
C GLY A 451 10.41 4.74 -8.77
N LEU A 452 10.50 4.66 -7.45
CA LEU A 452 11.53 3.89 -6.75
C LEU A 452 11.10 2.45 -6.51
N LYS A 453 12.08 1.59 -6.20
CA LYS A 453 11.89 0.18 -5.92
C LYS A 453 12.49 -0.17 -4.55
N PRO A 454 11.77 0.08 -3.47
CA PRO A 454 12.25 -0.19 -2.14
C PRO A 454 12.31 -1.70 -1.85
N ILE A 455 13.45 -2.11 -1.28
CA ILE A 455 13.63 -3.37 -0.58
C ILE A 455 13.62 -3.02 0.90
N VAL A 456 12.70 -3.57 1.66
CA VAL A 456 12.57 -3.25 3.09
C VAL A 456 12.62 -4.52 3.92
N GLU A 457 13.05 -4.39 5.16
CA GLU A 457 13.20 -5.53 6.07
C GLU A 457 12.55 -5.25 7.42
N VAL A 458 11.72 -6.20 7.86
CA VAL A 458 11.29 -6.37 9.25
C VAL A 458 12.09 -7.54 9.81
N GLN A 459 12.86 -7.31 10.88
CA GLN A 459 13.90 -8.22 11.38
C GLN A 459 13.43 -9.65 11.69
N PHE A 460 12.17 -9.82 12.11
CA PHE A 460 11.57 -11.12 12.46
C PHE A 460 10.07 -11.13 12.13
N ALA A 461 9.57 -12.28 11.73
CA ALA A 461 8.14 -12.48 11.53
C ALA A 461 7.31 -12.14 12.78
N ASP A 462 7.89 -12.33 13.97
CA ASP A 462 7.29 -12.00 15.25
C ASP A 462 7.02 -10.50 15.43
N TYR A 463 7.71 -9.63 14.68
CA TYR A 463 7.62 -8.15 14.79
C TYR A 463 6.82 -7.51 13.65
N ILE A 464 6.31 -8.29 12.71
CA ILE A 464 5.61 -7.75 11.54
C ILE A 464 4.26 -7.09 11.87
N TRP A 465 3.69 -7.38 13.03
CA TRP A 465 2.31 -7.03 13.39
C TRP A 465 1.96 -5.54 13.23
N PRO A 466 2.77 -4.59 13.68
CA PRO A 466 2.48 -3.17 13.43
C PRO A 466 2.49 -2.82 11.93
N GLY A 467 3.37 -3.48 11.15
CA GLY A 467 3.47 -3.28 9.70
C GLY A 467 2.31 -3.91 8.91
N LEU A 468 1.59 -4.89 9.49
CA LEU A 468 0.48 -5.55 8.81
C LEU A 468 -0.70 -4.60 8.55
N ASN A 469 -0.91 -3.59 9.39
CA ASN A 469 -1.95 -2.60 9.15
C ASN A 469 -1.70 -1.87 7.82
N GLN A 470 -0.51 -1.33 7.61
CA GLN A 470 -0.12 -0.68 6.36
C GLN A 470 -0.10 -1.66 5.17
N LEU A 471 0.39 -2.90 5.39
CA LEU A 471 0.38 -3.92 4.35
C LEU A 471 -1.03 -4.23 3.85
N PHE A 472 -2.00 -4.31 4.77
CA PHE A 472 -3.39 -4.61 4.47
C PHE A 472 -4.15 -3.41 3.88
N THR A 473 -4.01 -2.21 4.48
CA THR A 473 -4.82 -1.04 4.12
C THR A 473 -4.30 -0.32 2.89
N GLU A 474 -2.99 -0.07 2.81
CA GLU A 474 -2.39 0.81 1.81
C GLU A 474 -1.67 0.04 0.70
N VAL A 475 -0.82 -0.94 1.06
CA VAL A 475 0.03 -1.64 0.09
C VAL A 475 -0.78 -2.58 -0.80
N SER A 476 -1.52 -3.53 -0.18
CA SER A 476 -2.14 -4.65 -0.90
C SER A 476 -3.30 -4.23 -1.79
N ARG A 477 -4.00 -3.16 -1.45
CA ARG A 477 -5.23 -2.69 -2.12
C ARG A 477 -5.01 -1.59 -3.13
N SER A 478 -3.82 -0.98 -3.13
CA SER A 478 -3.52 0.21 -3.93
C SER A 478 -3.87 0.04 -5.41
N TYR A 479 -3.41 -1.04 -6.04
CA TYR A 479 -3.65 -1.25 -7.46
C TYR A 479 -5.11 -1.50 -7.79
N TYR A 480 -5.78 -2.35 -7.00
CA TYR A 480 -7.20 -2.69 -7.21
C TYR A 480 -8.12 -1.50 -7.01
N LEU A 481 -8.01 -0.81 -5.85
CA LEU A 481 -8.91 0.30 -5.50
C LEU A 481 -8.63 1.57 -6.29
N SER A 482 -7.41 1.75 -6.80
CA SER A 482 -7.10 2.85 -7.73
C SER A 482 -7.52 2.58 -9.19
N ASN A 483 -8.25 1.49 -9.45
CA ASN A 483 -8.59 1.07 -10.81
C ASN A 483 -7.36 0.95 -11.72
N GLY A 484 -6.31 0.30 -11.22
CA GLY A 484 -5.09 -0.02 -11.98
C GLY A 484 -4.08 1.12 -12.11
N LYS A 485 -4.25 2.25 -11.41
CA LYS A 485 -3.36 3.43 -11.56
C LYS A 485 -2.08 3.36 -10.74
N TRP A 486 -2.13 2.75 -9.53
CA TRP A 486 -1.04 2.79 -8.57
C TRP A 486 -0.58 1.39 -8.14
N PRO A 487 0.21 0.69 -8.95
CA PRO A 487 0.90 -0.52 -8.52
C PRO A 487 1.96 -0.17 -7.48
N VAL A 488 2.24 -1.10 -6.56
CA VAL A 488 3.26 -0.92 -5.52
C VAL A 488 4.39 -1.91 -5.76
N SER A 489 5.47 -1.47 -6.40
CA SER A 489 6.66 -2.27 -6.65
C SER A 489 7.58 -2.22 -5.43
N MET A 490 7.54 -3.26 -4.58
CA MET A 490 8.33 -3.34 -3.35
C MET A 490 8.65 -4.78 -2.98
N ILE A 491 9.71 -4.97 -2.21
CA ILE A 491 10.03 -6.25 -1.57
C ILE A 491 10.06 -6.04 -0.07
N LEU A 492 9.23 -6.80 0.66
CA LEU A 492 9.29 -6.91 2.11
C LEU A 492 10.01 -8.22 2.47
N ARG A 493 11.22 -8.12 2.99
CA ARG A 493 11.97 -9.24 3.53
C ARG A 493 11.54 -9.52 4.97
N VAL A 494 11.26 -10.78 5.26
CA VAL A 494 10.82 -11.22 6.60
C VAL A 494 11.57 -12.48 6.98
N PRO A 495 12.61 -12.39 7.83
CA PRO A 495 13.21 -13.56 8.47
C PRO A 495 12.19 -14.30 9.34
N ILE A 496 11.98 -15.59 9.07
CA ILE A 496 10.88 -16.40 9.62
C ILE A 496 11.37 -17.75 10.16
N GLY A 497 10.53 -18.42 10.95
CA GLY A 497 10.71 -19.82 11.38
C GLY A 497 11.65 -20.00 12.55
N ALA A 498 11.63 -21.19 13.14
CA ALA A 498 12.49 -21.58 14.25
C ALA A 498 13.89 -21.97 13.76
N TYR A 499 14.91 -21.61 14.53
CA TYR A 499 16.31 -21.87 14.16
C TYR A 499 17.17 -22.49 15.31
N GLY A 500 16.49 -22.98 16.33
CA GLY A 500 17.09 -23.59 17.52
C GLY A 500 17.19 -22.59 18.68
N SER A 501 16.30 -22.80 19.67
CA SER A 501 16.21 -21.99 20.90
C SER A 501 16.04 -20.46 20.65
N GLY A 502 15.35 -20.06 19.57
CA GLY A 502 14.95 -18.69 19.32
C GLY A 502 13.88 -18.19 20.30
N GLY A 503 13.09 -19.11 20.82
CA GLY A 503 12.05 -18.83 21.81
C GLY A 503 10.80 -18.13 21.25
N PRO A 504 9.92 -17.64 22.13
CA PRO A 504 8.54 -17.29 21.77
C PRO A 504 8.39 -16.04 20.85
N TYR A 505 9.43 -15.23 20.75
CA TYR A 505 9.40 -13.97 19.98
C TYR A 505 10.41 -13.90 18.84
N HIS A 506 11.01 -15.05 18.44
CA HIS A 506 11.95 -15.15 17.34
C HIS A 506 11.80 -16.43 16.52
N SER A 507 10.65 -17.10 16.64
CA SER A 507 10.46 -18.42 16.01
C SER A 507 9.11 -18.56 15.31
N SER A 508 8.31 -17.50 15.24
CA SER A 508 6.95 -17.57 14.71
C SER A 508 6.91 -17.78 13.19
N SER A 509 5.81 -18.39 12.78
CA SER A 509 5.37 -18.56 11.40
C SER A 509 4.13 -17.70 11.17
N VAL A 510 4.05 -16.99 10.03
CA VAL A 510 2.99 -16.01 9.70
C VAL A 510 2.40 -16.21 8.31
N GLU A 511 2.69 -17.33 7.65
CA GLU A 511 2.29 -17.62 6.27
C GLU A 511 0.77 -17.53 6.08
N SER A 512 0.00 -18.11 6.98
CA SER A 512 -1.46 -18.10 6.92
C SER A 512 -2.04 -16.69 7.05
N VAL A 513 -1.48 -15.86 7.93
CA VAL A 513 -1.87 -14.46 8.09
C VAL A 513 -1.63 -13.69 6.80
N LEU A 514 -0.44 -13.82 6.22
CA LEU A 514 -0.07 -13.14 4.97
C LEU A 514 -0.89 -13.65 3.78
N CYS A 515 -1.16 -14.96 3.68
CA CYS A 515 -1.99 -15.54 2.62
C CYS A 515 -3.45 -15.07 2.65
N ASN A 516 -3.93 -14.54 3.78
CA ASN A 516 -5.25 -13.91 3.88
C ASN A 516 -5.28 -12.47 3.35
N ILE A 517 -4.14 -11.81 3.22
CA ILE A 517 -4.03 -10.48 2.60
C ILE A 517 -3.99 -10.67 1.08
N LYS A 518 -5.05 -10.25 0.38
CA LYS A 518 -5.11 -10.33 -1.09
C LYS A 518 -4.44 -9.12 -1.72
N GLY A 519 -3.85 -9.28 -2.92
CA GLY A 519 -3.13 -8.21 -3.62
C GLY A 519 -1.62 -8.17 -3.34
N ILE A 520 -1.07 -9.15 -2.62
CA ILE A 520 0.38 -9.35 -2.43
C ILE A 520 0.82 -10.71 -2.97
N LYS A 521 2.08 -10.79 -3.41
CA LYS A 521 2.75 -12.06 -3.74
C LYS A 521 3.60 -12.51 -2.57
N ILE A 522 3.71 -13.82 -2.37
CA ILE A 522 4.44 -14.41 -1.24
C ILE A 522 5.38 -15.49 -1.77
N ALA A 523 6.68 -15.27 -1.59
CA ALA A 523 7.73 -16.24 -1.89
C ALA A 523 8.31 -16.82 -0.60
N TYR A 524 8.60 -18.13 -0.59
CA TYR A 524 9.21 -18.82 0.53
C TYR A 524 10.24 -19.84 0.01
N PRO A 525 11.40 -19.38 -0.46
CA PRO A 525 12.46 -20.26 -0.99
C PRO A 525 13.06 -21.15 0.08
N SER A 526 13.49 -22.34 -0.33
CA SER A 526 14.17 -23.32 0.51
C SER A 526 15.68 -23.43 0.26
N THR A 527 16.21 -22.78 -0.79
CA THR A 527 17.64 -22.82 -1.17
C THR A 527 18.18 -21.44 -1.53
N GLY A 528 19.50 -21.27 -1.46
CA GLY A 528 20.17 -20.03 -1.86
C GLY A 528 19.90 -19.66 -3.32
N ALA A 529 19.91 -20.64 -4.23
CA ALA A 529 19.64 -20.38 -5.64
C ALA A 529 18.19 -19.89 -5.87
N ASP A 530 17.22 -20.53 -5.21
CA ASP A 530 15.81 -20.11 -5.33
C ASP A 530 15.60 -18.71 -4.71
N LEU A 531 16.25 -18.39 -3.59
CA LEU A 531 16.20 -17.07 -2.97
C LEU A 531 16.76 -16.00 -3.91
N LYS A 532 17.94 -16.22 -4.53
CA LYS A 532 18.51 -15.27 -5.48
C LYS A 532 17.59 -15.03 -6.68
N GLY A 533 17.09 -16.10 -7.30
CA GLY A 533 16.23 -16.01 -8.49
C GLY A 533 14.87 -15.33 -8.19
N LEU A 534 14.22 -15.67 -7.07
CA LEU A 534 12.96 -15.08 -6.66
C LEU A 534 13.11 -13.62 -6.19
N MET A 535 14.22 -13.26 -5.52
CA MET A 535 14.52 -11.87 -5.13
C MET A 535 14.62 -10.96 -6.36
N LYS A 536 15.30 -11.42 -7.41
CA LYS A 536 15.40 -10.67 -8.67
C LYS A 536 14.05 -10.55 -9.37
N THR A 537 13.30 -11.64 -9.42
CA THR A 537 11.93 -11.61 -9.99
C THR A 537 11.05 -10.63 -9.22
N ALA A 538 11.12 -10.63 -7.89
CA ALA A 538 10.37 -9.70 -7.05
C ALA A 538 10.71 -8.22 -7.34
N PHE A 539 11.97 -7.92 -7.61
CA PHE A 539 12.40 -6.56 -7.95
C PHE A 539 11.82 -6.07 -9.28
N TYR A 540 11.70 -6.95 -10.28
CA TYR A 540 11.12 -6.58 -11.58
C TYR A 540 9.60 -6.65 -11.61
N ASP A 541 8.98 -7.25 -10.58
CA ASP A 541 7.51 -7.34 -10.49
C ASP A 541 6.92 -6.00 -10.03
N PRO A 542 5.88 -5.47 -10.69
CA PRO A 542 5.23 -4.23 -10.28
C PRO A 542 4.31 -4.39 -9.06
N ASN A 543 4.11 -5.61 -8.56
CA ASN A 543 3.24 -5.90 -7.42
C ASN A 543 4.05 -6.04 -6.12
N PRO A 544 3.41 -5.86 -4.95
CA PRO A 544 4.07 -6.06 -3.66
C PRO A 544 4.45 -7.53 -3.48
N VAL A 545 5.70 -7.78 -3.07
CA VAL A 545 6.21 -9.13 -2.79
C VAL A 545 6.69 -9.22 -1.35
N VAL A 546 6.19 -10.20 -0.61
CA VAL A 546 6.71 -10.60 0.69
C VAL A 546 7.64 -11.81 0.49
N MET A 547 8.91 -11.65 0.86
CA MET A 547 9.95 -12.67 0.79
C MET A 547 10.17 -13.26 2.18
N LEU A 548 9.66 -14.46 2.42
CA LEU A 548 9.83 -15.19 3.66
C LEU A 548 11.18 -15.95 3.61
N GLU A 549 12.08 -15.62 4.52
CA GLU A 549 13.44 -16.15 4.52
C GLU A 549 13.68 -16.95 5.80
N HIS A 550 13.71 -18.29 5.71
CA HIS A 550 13.84 -19.13 6.90
C HIS A 550 15.22 -19.00 7.55
N LYS A 551 15.27 -18.44 8.77
CA LYS A 551 16.51 -18.16 9.53
C LYS A 551 17.40 -19.37 9.74
N GLY A 552 16.79 -20.53 10.00
CA GLY A 552 17.51 -21.79 10.17
C GLY A 552 18.27 -22.26 8.92
N LEU A 553 17.86 -21.79 7.74
CA LEU A 553 18.49 -22.12 6.46
C LEU A 553 19.61 -21.15 6.07
N TYR A 554 19.66 -19.94 6.64
CA TYR A 554 20.60 -18.90 6.24
C TYR A 554 22.05 -19.37 6.18
N TRP A 555 22.50 -20.05 7.20
CA TRP A 555 23.89 -20.53 7.33
C TRP A 555 24.03 -22.04 7.16
N SER A 556 22.91 -22.77 6.98
CA SER A 556 22.86 -24.23 6.92
C SER A 556 23.61 -24.91 8.09
N LYS A 557 23.39 -24.38 9.31
CA LYS A 557 24.00 -24.90 10.53
C LYS A 557 23.19 -25.97 11.23
N ILE A 558 21.89 -26.05 10.89
CA ILE A 558 21.01 -27.12 11.40
C ILE A 558 21.35 -28.41 10.65
N GLU A 559 21.52 -29.49 11.39
CA GLU A 559 21.84 -30.81 10.81
C GLU A 559 20.80 -31.23 9.78
N GLY A 560 21.26 -31.69 8.62
CA GLY A 560 20.40 -32.11 7.50
C GLY A 560 19.92 -30.97 6.60
N THR A 561 20.41 -29.73 6.80
CA THR A 561 20.07 -28.57 5.95
C THR A 561 21.21 -28.16 5.00
N GLU A 562 22.23 -28.98 4.84
CA GLU A 562 23.42 -28.65 4.05
C GLU A 562 23.09 -28.29 2.59
N ALA A 563 22.05 -28.88 2.03
CA ALA A 563 21.59 -28.64 0.67
C ALA A 563 20.89 -27.27 0.47
N ALA A 564 20.70 -26.48 1.57
CA ALA A 564 20.32 -25.07 1.43
C ALA A 564 21.43 -24.22 0.82
N LYS A 565 22.68 -24.59 1.02
CA LYS A 565 23.84 -24.08 0.26
C LYS A 565 23.74 -24.59 -1.16
N THR A 566 23.86 -23.69 -2.11
CA THR A 566 23.83 -24.03 -3.54
C THR A 566 25.00 -23.34 -4.23
N ILE A 567 25.38 -23.82 -5.41
CA ILE A 567 26.20 -23.01 -6.32
C ILE A 567 25.47 -21.66 -6.49
N GLU A 568 26.21 -20.57 -6.37
CA GLU A 568 25.60 -19.24 -6.62
C GLU A 568 25.19 -19.14 -8.09
N PRO A 569 23.91 -18.89 -8.39
CA PRO A 569 23.45 -18.69 -9.76
C PRO A 569 24.14 -17.51 -10.46
N ASP A 570 24.07 -17.49 -11.76
CA ASP A 570 24.56 -16.35 -12.52
C ASP A 570 23.74 -15.06 -12.27
N GLU A 571 24.23 -13.96 -12.83
CA GLU A 571 23.62 -12.64 -12.63
C GLU A 571 22.25 -12.51 -13.31
N ASP A 572 21.96 -13.31 -14.32
CA ASP A 572 20.71 -13.26 -15.10
C ASP A 572 19.67 -14.29 -14.61
N TYR A 573 20.01 -15.06 -13.57
CA TYR A 573 19.11 -16.09 -13.05
C TYR A 573 17.88 -15.50 -12.38
N ILE A 574 16.70 -15.85 -12.92
CA ILE A 574 15.37 -15.45 -12.43
C ILE A 574 14.42 -16.64 -12.46
N ILE A 575 13.48 -16.69 -11.50
CA ILE A 575 12.46 -17.73 -11.37
C ILE A 575 11.08 -17.06 -11.37
N PRO A 576 10.13 -17.43 -12.27
CA PRO A 576 8.78 -16.89 -12.24
C PRO A 576 8.04 -17.33 -10.96
N PHE A 577 7.19 -16.44 -10.43
CA PHE A 577 6.26 -16.81 -9.36
C PHE A 577 5.25 -17.86 -9.83
N GLY A 578 4.77 -18.70 -8.92
CA GLY A 578 3.80 -19.76 -9.23
C GLY A 578 4.43 -20.95 -9.96
N LYS A 579 5.72 -21.25 -9.71
CA LYS A 579 6.43 -22.43 -10.24
C LYS A 579 7.07 -23.22 -9.12
N ALA A 580 6.47 -24.36 -8.79
CA ALA A 580 7.00 -25.31 -7.84
C ALA A 580 8.21 -26.05 -8.40
N ARG A 581 9.05 -26.59 -7.50
CA ARG A 581 10.22 -27.40 -7.83
C ARG A 581 10.02 -28.84 -7.36
N GLU A 582 10.31 -29.81 -8.23
CA GLU A 582 10.50 -31.19 -7.82
C GLU A 582 11.88 -31.35 -7.16
N VAL A 583 11.87 -31.67 -5.87
CA VAL A 583 13.08 -31.86 -5.06
C VAL A 583 13.55 -33.30 -5.13
N LEU A 584 12.62 -34.24 -5.06
CA LEU A 584 12.86 -35.66 -5.16
C LEU A 584 11.81 -36.26 -6.11
N HIS A 585 12.29 -36.93 -7.13
CA HIS A 585 11.46 -37.67 -8.07
C HIS A 585 11.10 -39.05 -7.53
N CYS A 586 9.91 -39.50 -7.83
CA CYS A 586 9.48 -40.87 -7.56
C CYS A 586 8.76 -41.45 -8.78
N ASP A 587 9.31 -42.55 -9.32
CA ASP A 587 8.63 -43.34 -10.35
C ASP A 587 7.50 -44.15 -9.69
N ASN A 588 6.26 -43.95 -10.12
CA ASN A 588 5.14 -44.74 -9.64
C ASN A 588 5.24 -46.20 -10.18
N GLN A 589 6.00 -47.02 -9.47
CA GLN A 589 6.19 -48.44 -9.83
C GLN A 589 4.96 -49.27 -9.46
N LYS A 590 4.45 -50.04 -10.42
CA LYS A 590 3.31 -50.94 -10.18
C LYS A 590 3.59 -51.88 -8.99
N GLY A 591 2.72 -51.84 -7.99
CA GLY A 591 2.74 -52.76 -6.84
C GLY A 591 3.43 -52.24 -5.58
N LYS A 592 3.97 -51.03 -5.59
CA LYS A 592 4.43 -50.34 -4.36
C LYS A 592 3.60 -49.09 -4.13
N PRO A 593 3.05 -48.86 -2.92
CA PRO A 593 2.39 -47.62 -2.59
C PRO A 593 3.42 -46.47 -2.63
N THR A 594 3.01 -45.34 -3.24
CA THR A 594 3.83 -44.13 -3.30
C THR A 594 3.07 -42.95 -2.68
N LEU A 595 3.78 -41.89 -2.32
CA LEU A 595 3.25 -40.73 -1.62
C LEU A 595 3.95 -39.45 -2.10
N THR A 596 3.18 -38.38 -2.24
CA THR A 596 3.76 -37.03 -2.45
C THR A 596 3.77 -36.22 -1.15
N ILE A 597 4.86 -35.49 -0.92
CA ILE A 597 4.99 -34.49 0.14
C ILE A 597 5.05 -33.11 -0.50
N ILE A 598 4.06 -32.28 -0.21
CA ILE A 598 3.96 -30.89 -0.63
C ILE A 598 4.46 -30.03 0.52
N THR A 599 5.47 -29.18 0.29
CA THR A 599 6.08 -28.41 1.37
C THR A 599 6.82 -27.16 0.86
N TYR A 600 7.47 -26.44 1.75
CA TYR A 600 8.27 -25.23 1.50
C TYR A 600 9.22 -24.96 2.68
N GLY A 601 10.20 -24.08 2.49
CA GLY A 601 11.12 -23.66 3.55
C GLY A 601 11.82 -24.83 4.23
N MET A 602 11.80 -24.88 5.56
CA MET A 602 12.41 -25.94 6.37
C MET A 602 11.80 -27.32 6.12
N GLY A 603 10.52 -27.39 5.78
CA GLY A 603 9.81 -28.64 5.51
C GLY A 603 10.45 -29.48 4.39
N VAL A 604 11.11 -28.83 3.44
CA VAL A 604 11.87 -29.53 2.37
C VAL A 604 12.97 -30.41 2.93
N TYR A 605 13.65 -29.99 4.00
CA TYR A 605 14.73 -30.72 4.62
C TYR A 605 14.24 -31.85 5.50
N TRP A 606 13.17 -31.64 6.28
CA TRP A 606 12.52 -32.73 7.03
C TRP A 606 12.01 -33.81 6.08
N ALA A 607 11.37 -33.43 4.97
CA ALA A 607 10.87 -34.34 3.93
C ALA A 607 12.03 -35.12 3.26
N SER A 608 13.08 -34.41 2.85
CA SER A 608 14.23 -35.04 2.19
C SER A 608 14.98 -36.03 3.09
N ASN A 609 15.12 -35.72 4.38
CA ASN A 609 15.73 -36.62 5.34
C ASN A 609 14.85 -37.83 5.65
N ALA A 610 13.54 -37.64 5.80
CA ALA A 610 12.61 -38.74 6.00
C ALA A 610 12.55 -39.68 4.80
N ALA A 611 12.56 -39.15 3.58
CA ALA A 611 12.46 -39.93 2.33
C ALA A 611 13.63 -40.92 2.15
N LYS A 612 14.80 -40.70 2.79
CA LYS A 612 15.96 -41.65 2.74
C LYS A 612 15.59 -43.06 3.27
N GLN A 613 14.54 -43.20 4.07
CA GLN A 613 14.09 -44.51 4.59
C GLN A 613 13.08 -45.21 3.66
N PHE A 614 12.62 -44.54 2.60
CA PHE A 614 11.55 -45.05 1.71
C PHE A 614 12.01 -45.10 0.27
N ASP A 615 12.74 -46.15 -0.10
CA ASP A 615 13.36 -46.31 -1.42
C ASP A 615 12.33 -46.16 -2.55
N ASN A 616 12.48 -45.09 -3.35
CA ASN A 616 11.64 -44.73 -4.51
C ASN A 616 10.12 -44.77 -4.25
N GLN A 617 9.66 -44.33 -3.03
CA GLN A 617 8.24 -44.25 -2.68
C GLN A 617 7.76 -42.82 -2.44
N ILE A 618 8.66 -41.83 -2.34
CA ILE A 618 8.32 -40.45 -1.96
C ILE A 618 8.70 -39.50 -3.10
N GLU A 619 7.74 -38.73 -3.58
CA GLU A 619 7.98 -37.51 -4.37
C GLU A 619 7.90 -36.30 -3.47
N ILE A 620 8.79 -35.30 -3.63
CA ILE A 620 8.82 -34.08 -2.84
C ILE A 620 8.69 -32.88 -3.76
N ILE A 621 7.66 -32.07 -3.50
CA ILE A 621 7.37 -30.82 -4.23
C ILE A 621 7.61 -29.64 -3.26
N ASP A 622 8.57 -28.80 -3.62
CA ASP A 622 8.85 -27.52 -2.98
C ASP A 622 8.04 -26.42 -3.68
N LEU A 623 7.13 -25.80 -2.98
CA LEU A 623 6.22 -24.79 -3.53
C LEU A 623 6.94 -23.53 -4.00
N ARG A 624 8.05 -23.11 -3.36
CA ARG A 624 8.79 -21.87 -3.63
C ARG A 624 7.97 -20.58 -3.43
N THR A 625 6.69 -20.60 -3.80
CA THR A 625 5.76 -19.46 -3.68
C THR A 625 4.41 -19.93 -3.14
N LEU A 626 3.85 -19.16 -2.21
CA LEU A 626 2.56 -19.45 -1.60
C LEU A 626 1.43 -18.66 -2.28
N ALA A 627 1.76 -17.48 -2.86
CA ALA A 627 0.87 -16.66 -3.66
C ALA A 627 1.69 -15.95 -4.77
N PRO A 628 1.47 -16.23 -6.06
CA PRO A 628 0.61 -17.31 -6.58
C PRO A 628 1.16 -18.70 -6.30
N LEU A 629 0.26 -19.70 -6.24
CA LEU A 629 0.58 -21.10 -6.01
C LEU A 629 0.58 -21.89 -7.32
N ASP A 630 1.50 -22.86 -7.48
CA ASP A 630 1.51 -23.83 -8.60
C ASP A 630 0.55 -24.99 -8.32
N GLU A 631 -0.77 -24.71 -8.36
CA GLU A 631 -1.79 -25.72 -8.09
C GLU A 631 -1.74 -26.88 -9.08
N ASN A 632 -1.42 -26.61 -10.34
CA ASN A 632 -1.34 -27.64 -11.38
C ASN A 632 -0.29 -28.69 -11.02
N ARG A 633 0.93 -28.27 -10.66
CA ARG A 633 2.01 -29.19 -10.28
C ARG A 633 1.67 -29.97 -9.01
N VAL A 634 1.01 -29.32 -8.03
CA VAL A 634 0.52 -29.97 -6.82
C VAL A 634 -0.48 -31.07 -7.16
N PHE A 635 -1.53 -30.74 -7.93
CA PHE A 635 -2.59 -31.71 -8.25
C PHE A 635 -2.09 -32.84 -9.17
N GLU A 636 -1.15 -32.58 -10.09
CA GLU A 636 -0.51 -33.61 -10.90
C GLU A 636 0.24 -34.62 -10.03
N SER A 637 1.06 -34.16 -9.10
CA SER A 637 1.79 -35.01 -8.17
C SER A 637 0.85 -35.86 -7.29
N VAL A 638 -0.19 -35.23 -6.72
CA VAL A 638 -1.19 -35.96 -5.92
C VAL A 638 -1.92 -37.03 -6.72
N LYS A 639 -2.36 -36.72 -7.94
CA LYS A 639 -3.03 -37.69 -8.85
C LYS A 639 -2.12 -38.84 -9.28
N LYS A 640 -0.80 -38.61 -9.37
CA LYS A 640 0.22 -39.62 -9.70
C LYS A 640 0.41 -40.61 -8.54
N HIS A 641 0.44 -40.13 -7.29
CA HIS A 641 0.82 -40.92 -6.13
C HIS A 641 -0.35 -41.36 -5.23
N ASN A 642 -1.53 -40.78 -5.37
CA ASN A 642 -2.78 -41.12 -4.70
C ASN A 642 -2.78 -40.94 -3.17
N ARG A 643 -1.65 -40.53 -2.57
CA ARG A 643 -1.45 -40.22 -1.14
C ARG A 643 -0.67 -38.93 -1.03
N CYS A 644 -1.06 -38.10 -0.07
CA CYS A 644 -0.46 -36.76 0.08
C CYS A 644 -0.27 -36.38 1.54
N ILE A 645 0.91 -35.84 1.84
CA ILE A 645 1.19 -35.04 3.04
C ILE A 645 1.41 -33.60 2.60
N VAL A 646 0.75 -32.65 3.27
CA VAL A 646 1.10 -31.24 3.23
C VAL A 646 1.85 -30.92 4.51
N LEU A 647 3.13 -30.57 4.38
CA LEU A 647 4.04 -30.34 5.49
C LEU A 647 4.35 -28.84 5.64
N THR A 648 4.18 -28.32 6.86
CA THR A 648 4.43 -26.94 7.23
C THR A 648 5.14 -26.83 8.58
N GLU A 649 5.75 -25.69 8.88
CA GLU A 649 6.24 -25.36 10.22
C GLU A 649 5.17 -24.64 11.06
N GLU A 650 4.12 -24.08 10.43
CA GLU A 650 2.99 -23.48 11.16
C GLU A 650 2.26 -24.49 12.08
N PRO A 651 1.58 -24.02 13.13
CA PRO A 651 0.54 -24.83 13.79
C PRO A 651 -0.48 -25.36 12.78
N VAL A 652 -0.91 -26.63 12.93
CA VAL A 652 -1.77 -27.28 11.93
C VAL A 652 -3.08 -26.54 11.72
N ASN A 653 -3.73 -26.12 12.81
CA ASN A 653 -5.06 -25.51 12.73
C ASN A 653 -5.01 -24.12 12.08
N ASN A 654 -5.89 -23.91 11.09
CA ASN A 654 -5.99 -22.68 10.31
C ASN A 654 -4.72 -22.30 9.53
N SER A 655 -3.79 -23.24 9.30
CA SER A 655 -2.59 -23.03 8.52
C SER A 655 -2.86 -22.91 7.01
N PHE A 656 -1.90 -22.32 6.29
CA PHE A 656 -1.86 -22.40 4.83
C PHE A 656 -1.92 -23.86 4.34
N ALA A 657 -1.17 -24.76 5.02
CA ALA A 657 -1.14 -26.18 4.68
C ALA A 657 -2.51 -26.85 4.81
N GLN A 658 -3.32 -26.51 5.84
CA GLN A 658 -4.66 -27.03 5.99
C GLN A 658 -5.61 -26.52 4.89
N SER A 659 -5.50 -25.24 4.51
CA SER A 659 -6.24 -24.69 3.37
C SER A 659 -5.87 -25.38 2.06
N LEU A 660 -4.59 -25.66 1.83
CA LEU A 660 -4.12 -26.39 0.65
C LEU A 660 -4.62 -27.84 0.65
N ALA A 661 -4.59 -28.51 1.78
CA ALA A 661 -5.10 -29.88 1.92
C ALA A 661 -6.60 -30.00 1.61
N ALA A 662 -7.40 -28.98 1.97
CA ALA A 662 -8.82 -28.91 1.61
C ALA A 662 -8.99 -28.79 0.08
N ARG A 663 -8.23 -27.92 -0.59
CA ARG A 663 -8.26 -27.77 -2.06
C ARG A 663 -7.78 -29.04 -2.78
N ILE A 664 -6.75 -29.71 -2.26
CA ILE A 664 -6.29 -31.01 -2.78
C ILE A 664 -7.40 -32.05 -2.64
N SER A 665 -8.03 -32.12 -1.48
CA SER A 665 -9.14 -33.07 -1.23
C SER A 665 -10.31 -32.85 -2.18
N GLU A 666 -10.67 -31.60 -2.48
CA GLU A 666 -11.73 -31.24 -3.42
C GLU A 666 -11.37 -31.61 -4.88
N ASN A 667 -10.18 -31.22 -5.34
CA ASN A 667 -9.79 -31.34 -6.76
C ASN A 667 -9.22 -32.72 -7.13
N CYS A 668 -8.75 -33.49 -6.13
CA CYS A 668 -8.14 -34.81 -6.34
C CYS A 668 -8.93 -35.96 -5.71
N PHE A 669 -10.12 -35.74 -5.14
CA PHE A 669 -10.91 -36.71 -4.39
C PHE A 669 -10.96 -38.10 -5.03
N ARG A 670 -11.23 -38.19 -6.32
CA ARG A 670 -11.34 -39.47 -7.07
C ARG A 670 -10.01 -40.21 -7.28
N HIS A 671 -8.91 -39.57 -6.92
CA HIS A 671 -7.56 -40.11 -7.07
C HIS A 671 -6.90 -40.42 -5.72
N LEU A 672 -7.57 -40.13 -4.59
CA LEU A 672 -7.01 -40.34 -3.26
C LEU A 672 -7.35 -41.73 -2.73
N ASP A 673 -6.32 -42.47 -2.33
CA ASP A 673 -6.45 -43.77 -1.62
C ASP A 673 -6.47 -43.58 -0.09
N ALA A 674 -6.04 -42.40 0.39
CA ALA A 674 -5.98 -42.04 1.80
C ALA A 674 -6.42 -40.59 2.04
N PRO A 675 -6.83 -40.20 3.26
CA PRO A 675 -7.04 -38.79 3.59
C PRO A 675 -5.76 -37.95 3.35
N VAL A 676 -5.92 -36.73 2.85
CA VAL A 676 -4.78 -35.78 2.78
C VAL A 676 -4.35 -35.43 4.21
N LYS A 677 -3.12 -35.74 4.55
CA LYS A 677 -2.57 -35.48 5.89
C LYS A 677 -1.86 -34.13 5.95
N VAL A 678 -2.17 -33.34 6.96
CA VAL A 678 -1.40 -32.15 7.30
C VAL A 678 -0.47 -32.46 8.46
N VAL A 679 0.81 -32.15 8.30
CA VAL A 679 1.82 -32.26 9.35
C VAL A 679 2.39 -30.87 9.61
N GLY A 680 2.36 -30.43 10.86
CA GLY A 680 2.83 -29.10 11.27
C GLY A 680 3.14 -29.06 12.76
N ALA A 681 3.40 -27.85 13.27
CA ALA A 681 3.60 -27.64 14.69
C ALA A 681 2.32 -27.93 15.50
N LYS A 682 2.48 -28.18 16.78
CA LYS A 682 1.36 -28.28 17.70
C LYS A 682 0.67 -26.94 17.88
N ASP A 683 -0.63 -26.98 18.08
CA ASP A 683 -1.48 -25.79 18.25
C ASP A 683 -1.29 -25.19 19.65
N LEU A 684 -0.20 -24.48 19.83
CA LEU A 684 0.22 -23.85 21.08
C LEU A 684 0.48 -22.34 20.87
N PRO A 685 0.35 -21.52 21.94
CA PRO A 685 0.48 -20.06 21.82
C PRO A 685 1.84 -19.54 21.34
N ALA A 686 2.91 -20.31 21.52
CA ALA A 686 4.27 -19.91 21.15
C ALA A 686 5.23 -21.11 21.07
N ILE A 687 6.34 -20.92 20.39
CA ILE A 687 7.46 -21.88 20.37
C ILE A 687 8.31 -21.65 21.63
N PRO A 688 8.46 -22.68 22.50
CA PRO A 688 9.23 -22.56 23.73
C PRO A 688 10.75 -22.41 23.47
N ILE A 689 11.46 -21.70 24.36
CA ILE A 689 12.90 -21.49 24.24
C ILE A 689 13.74 -22.74 24.55
N ASN A 690 13.22 -23.64 25.41
CA ASN A 690 13.95 -24.85 25.75
C ASN A 690 13.94 -25.84 24.59
N SER A 691 15.10 -26.34 24.19
CA SER A 691 15.27 -27.19 23.00
C SER A 691 14.46 -28.49 23.04
N ILE A 692 14.22 -29.07 24.23
CA ILE A 692 13.41 -30.28 24.36
C ILE A 692 11.94 -29.93 24.08
N LEU A 693 11.45 -28.82 24.62
CA LEU A 693 10.07 -28.35 24.39
C LEU A 693 9.87 -27.88 22.96
N GLU A 694 10.86 -27.17 22.38
CA GLU A 694 10.84 -26.74 20.97
C GLU A 694 10.73 -27.96 20.04
N LYS A 695 11.57 -29.00 20.25
CA LYS A 695 11.51 -30.26 19.47
C LYS A 695 10.17 -30.98 19.62
N GLU A 696 9.53 -30.90 20.80
CA GLU A 696 8.23 -31.48 21.01
C GLU A 696 7.12 -30.75 20.25
N VAL A 697 7.19 -29.42 20.14
CA VAL A 697 6.20 -28.58 19.47
C VAL A 697 6.33 -28.63 17.96
N LEU A 698 7.54 -28.49 17.44
CA LEU A 698 7.79 -28.42 15.99
C LEU A 698 7.69 -29.79 15.30
N PRO A 699 7.33 -29.84 14.00
CA PRO A 699 7.55 -31.02 13.18
C PRO A 699 9.04 -31.31 13.06
N ASN A 700 9.36 -32.56 12.75
CA ASN A 700 10.73 -33.00 12.51
C ASN A 700 10.74 -34.29 11.66
N THR A 701 11.93 -34.75 11.30
CA THR A 701 12.11 -35.94 10.47
C THR A 701 11.47 -37.19 11.07
N GLU A 702 11.63 -37.44 12.38
CA GLU A 702 11.13 -38.64 13.04
C GLU A 702 9.59 -38.68 13.08
N LYS A 703 8.94 -37.57 13.42
CA LYS A 703 7.48 -37.43 13.39
C LYS A 703 6.96 -37.65 11.98
N LEU A 704 7.61 -37.10 10.97
CA LEU A 704 7.22 -37.24 9.57
C LEU A 704 7.34 -38.68 9.08
N ILE A 705 8.40 -39.42 9.43
CA ILE A 705 8.55 -40.85 9.12
C ILE A 705 7.34 -41.63 9.59
N THR A 706 6.89 -41.42 10.85
CA THR A 706 5.72 -42.07 11.40
C THR A 706 4.46 -41.84 10.57
N GLU A 707 4.22 -40.62 10.13
CA GLU A 707 3.06 -40.27 9.30
C GLU A 707 3.16 -40.88 7.87
N ILE A 708 4.35 -40.91 7.28
CA ILE A 708 4.59 -41.57 6.00
C ILE A 708 4.26 -43.05 6.10
N GLU A 709 4.79 -43.76 7.13
CA GLU A 709 4.52 -45.19 7.34
C GLU A 709 3.03 -45.50 7.50
N GLN A 710 2.28 -44.63 8.15
CA GLN A 710 0.83 -44.80 8.31
C GLN A 710 0.13 -44.64 6.97
N LEU A 711 0.44 -43.63 6.19
CA LEU A 711 -0.19 -43.35 4.89
C LEU A 711 0.14 -44.43 3.83
N LEU A 712 1.35 -44.96 3.84
CA LEU A 712 1.73 -46.05 2.91
C LEU A 712 1.01 -47.38 3.18
N LYS A 713 0.33 -47.54 4.32
CA LYS A 713 -0.46 -48.72 4.67
C LYS A 713 -1.89 -48.68 4.14
N TYR A 714 -2.39 -47.54 3.77
CA TYR A 714 -3.67 -47.42 3.09
C TYR A 714 -3.59 -48.06 1.69
#